data_5a70f4a02f186dd7f78cc33b8949933b
#
_entry.id   5a70f4a02f186dd7f78cc33b8949933b
#
_cell.length_a   1.000
_cell.length_b   1.000
_cell.length_c   1.000
_cell.angle_alpha   90.00
_cell.angle_beta   90.00
_cell.angle_gamma   90.00
#
_symmetry.space_group_name_H-M   'P 1'
#
loop_
_entity.id
_entity.type
_entity.pdbx_description
1 polymer ?
#
loop_
_entity_poly.entity_id
_entity_poly.type
_entity_poly.pdbx_seq_one_letter_code
_entity_poly.pdbx_strand_id
1 'polypeptide(L)'
;MSNFNFLTDISPELAQFGKSAELYCHDDKQVALVKLRCFTEVVVGEIYSRLSLTPPVRDDLYNRLRSYEFKDVVSDKGIWAKLDVLRHKGNKAAHSSNGSDEISLNETLWLIKEAYLVARWYAQAILNKPITPPEFVDPVKPIDHTSRLEAELERQRQELNKREAELKTQLADNSDKYQQQTSELIAQLDEKNDTLSNVKKEQALLQIELEQKQKDLVASQQAFFDYRTREEFKQASISSASSFDLDMEVTRRNIDIFDCFEGVSLTKGQNQIVKQINEFLTDTKQNVFLLNGYAGTGKTFITKGITQYLERIGREFAIMAPTGKAAKVISDKTMQPASTIHRVIYNYDNVKEYKVDGVEGSETYRCYADLKVNVDTAEAVYIIDEASMVSDRYSDGEFFRFGSGYLLKDLLKYINIDHNDHNKKVIFIGDNAQLPPVGMNTSPALDASYLKENYQVAVASGYLTEVVRQKGDSGVLNNAAMLRDGLEQNLFNKLKFEVNDHDVFNLSSENLLSTYLDSCDRKVSRTGESIIIASSNRQVAEYNRLVREYFFTGQQQMVAGDKVISVANHYRADACITNGEFGMIKEVLSPHSELISVDISVKGDTGDMVKRKVNLSFRDVILGFRNDYGEPFFFEAKIVENLLYNDQPTLSSDEHKALYVHFLNRHPELRRKGNEQKLRIALLQDPYFNAFKLKFGYSITGHKAQGSEWKTVFLQCQTHQKALTKDYFRWLYTA
;
A
#
# COMPACT_ATOMS: atom_id res chain seq x y z
N MET A 1 -0.83 6.66 -54.58
CA MET A 1 -0.74 5.57 -53.59
C MET A 1 0.63 5.66 -52.93
N SER A 2 0.78 5.37 -51.62
CA SER A 2 2.08 5.42 -50.96
C SER A 2 2.97 4.25 -51.36
N ASN A 3 4.27 4.51 -51.53
CA ASN A 3 5.28 3.49 -51.80
C ASN A 3 5.38 2.41 -50.68
N PHE A 4 4.98 2.74 -49.47
CA PHE A 4 5.04 1.85 -48.29
C PHE A 4 3.76 1.01 -48.06
N ASN A 5 2.79 1.05 -49.03
CA ASN A 5 1.55 0.29 -48.85
C ASN A 5 1.75 -1.22 -48.73
N PHE A 6 2.80 -1.78 -49.35
CA PHE A 6 3.11 -3.20 -49.29
C PHE A 6 3.48 -3.70 -47.89
N LEU A 7 3.81 -2.78 -46.99
CA LEU A 7 4.09 -3.10 -45.58
C LEU A 7 2.84 -3.15 -44.68
N THR A 8 1.67 -2.71 -45.15
CA THR A 8 0.49 -2.53 -44.29
C THR A 8 0.04 -3.82 -43.60
N ASP A 9 0.13 -4.97 -44.30
CA ASP A 9 -0.25 -6.28 -43.75
C ASP A 9 0.93 -7.03 -43.10
N ILE A 10 2.14 -6.46 -43.14
CA ILE A 10 3.38 -7.10 -42.70
C ILE A 10 3.88 -6.46 -41.39
N SER A 11 3.99 -5.17 -41.39
CA SER A 11 4.36 -4.31 -40.27
C SER A 11 3.59 -2.99 -40.41
N PRO A 12 2.38 -2.91 -39.81
CA PRO A 12 1.53 -1.71 -39.92
C PRO A 12 2.23 -0.44 -39.43
N GLU A 13 3.08 -0.58 -38.40
CA GLU A 13 3.83 0.53 -37.82
C GLU A 13 4.87 1.09 -38.80
N LEU A 14 5.64 0.22 -39.48
CA LEU A 14 6.57 0.64 -40.52
C LEU A 14 5.84 1.30 -41.67
N ALA A 15 4.71 0.73 -42.10
CA ALA A 15 3.87 1.33 -43.15
C ALA A 15 3.42 2.74 -42.77
N GLN A 16 3.02 2.94 -41.51
CA GLN A 16 2.54 4.23 -41.03
C GLN A 16 3.64 5.29 -41.03
N PHE A 17 4.85 4.97 -40.53
CA PHE A 17 5.96 5.93 -40.55
C PHE A 17 6.41 6.28 -41.97
N GLY A 18 6.49 5.30 -42.86
CA GLY A 18 6.81 5.55 -44.28
C GLY A 18 5.78 6.44 -44.99
N LYS A 19 4.48 6.13 -44.84
CA LYS A 19 3.37 6.94 -45.38
C LYS A 19 3.37 8.36 -44.82
N SER A 20 3.65 8.51 -43.53
CA SER A 20 3.74 9.82 -42.87
C SER A 20 4.90 10.64 -43.43
N ALA A 21 6.07 10.02 -43.66
CA ALA A 21 7.20 10.70 -44.24
C ALA A 21 6.89 11.23 -45.67
N GLU A 22 6.20 10.43 -46.50
CA GLU A 22 5.73 10.85 -47.83
C GLU A 22 4.71 12.00 -47.75
N LEU A 23 3.81 11.98 -46.77
CA LEU A 23 2.78 13.00 -46.60
C LEU A 23 3.40 14.37 -46.27
N TYR A 24 4.40 14.39 -45.37
CA TYR A 24 4.99 15.64 -44.90
C TYR A 24 6.17 16.14 -45.74
N CYS A 25 6.69 15.39 -46.72
CA CYS A 25 7.92 15.72 -47.44
C CYS A 25 7.87 17.07 -48.20
N HIS A 26 6.70 17.51 -48.64
CA HIS A 26 6.53 18.78 -49.32
C HIS A 26 6.24 19.96 -48.41
N ASP A 27 5.50 19.73 -47.33
CA ASP A 27 4.99 20.79 -46.45
C ASP A 27 5.84 20.96 -45.19
N ASP A 28 6.34 19.87 -44.59
CA ASP A 28 7.23 19.88 -43.40
C ASP A 28 8.33 18.81 -43.52
N LYS A 29 9.42 19.20 -44.14
CA LYS A 29 10.57 18.31 -44.34
C LYS A 29 11.22 17.83 -43.05
N GLN A 30 11.17 18.66 -42.01
CA GLN A 30 11.72 18.31 -40.71
C GLN A 30 10.92 17.17 -40.06
N VAL A 31 9.60 17.26 -40.06
CA VAL A 31 8.71 16.19 -39.59
C VAL A 31 8.90 14.93 -40.45
N ALA A 32 9.04 15.03 -41.77
CA ALA A 32 9.30 13.87 -42.62
C ALA A 32 10.57 13.13 -42.21
N LEU A 33 11.68 13.84 -41.95
CA LEU A 33 12.94 13.22 -41.48
C LEU A 33 12.84 12.58 -40.10
N VAL A 34 12.09 13.18 -39.16
CA VAL A 34 11.82 12.59 -37.85
C VAL A 34 11.03 11.28 -38.01
N LYS A 35 10.05 11.23 -38.92
CA LYS A 35 9.30 9.99 -39.23
C LYS A 35 10.19 8.90 -39.82
N LEU A 36 11.18 9.25 -40.65
CA LEU A 36 12.16 8.31 -41.17
C LEU A 36 13.10 7.77 -40.10
N ARG A 37 13.42 8.57 -39.08
CA ARG A 37 14.16 8.09 -37.93
C ARG A 37 13.33 7.08 -37.14
N CYS A 38 12.06 7.38 -36.82
CA CYS A 38 11.17 6.42 -36.14
C CYS A 38 11.02 5.12 -36.97
N PHE A 39 10.90 5.24 -38.27
CA PHE A 39 10.92 4.09 -39.18
C PHE A 39 12.18 3.22 -38.99
N THR A 40 13.35 3.84 -38.88
CA THR A 40 14.61 3.14 -38.65
C THR A 40 14.65 2.45 -37.30
N GLU A 41 14.14 3.11 -36.24
CA GLU A 41 14.04 2.53 -34.89
C GLU A 41 13.17 1.27 -34.89
N VAL A 42 12.06 1.28 -35.58
CA VAL A 42 11.15 0.12 -35.66
C VAL A 42 11.79 -1.02 -36.47
N VAL A 43 12.37 -0.74 -37.64
CA VAL A 43 13.07 -1.79 -38.42
C VAL A 43 14.14 -2.47 -37.58
N VAL A 44 15.01 -1.71 -36.92
CA VAL A 44 16.09 -2.25 -36.12
C VAL A 44 15.53 -3.01 -34.91
N GLY A 45 14.51 -2.46 -34.23
CA GLY A 45 13.82 -3.12 -33.13
C GLY A 45 13.19 -4.46 -33.53
N GLU A 46 12.50 -4.51 -34.66
CA GLU A 46 11.92 -5.76 -35.18
C GLU A 46 13.00 -6.79 -35.57
N ILE A 47 14.14 -6.39 -36.13
CA ILE A 47 15.26 -7.29 -36.43
C ILE A 47 15.79 -7.90 -35.13
N TYR A 48 16.04 -7.10 -34.09
CA TYR A 48 16.49 -7.59 -32.79
C TYR A 48 15.51 -8.60 -32.17
N SER A 49 14.23 -8.24 -32.17
CA SER A 49 13.18 -9.09 -31.61
C SER A 49 13.00 -10.41 -32.37
N ARG A 50 12.96 -10.37 -33.70
CA ARG A 50 12.69 -11.56 -34.52
C ARG A 50 13.84 -12.55 -34.56
N LEU A 51 15.06 -12.03 -34.55
CA LEU A 51 16.27 -12.85 -34.59
C LEU A 51 16.86 -13.09 -33.22
N SER A 52 16.16 -12.66 -32.15
CA SER A 52 16.56 -12.84 -30.75
C SER A 52 17.99 -12.35 -30.46
N LEU A 53 18.39 -11.22 -31.07
CA LEU A 53 19.71 -10.65 -30.88
C LEU A 53 19.82 -10.05 -29.47
N THR A 54 21.02 -10.16 -28.88
CA THR A 54 21.29 -9.58 -27.55
C THR A 54 21.43 -8.07 -27.65
N PRO A 55 20.62 -7.27 -26.93
CA PRO A 55 20.77 -5.82 -26.94
C PRO A 55 22.13 -5.39 -26.36
N PRO A 56 22.74 -4.32 -26.88
CA PRO A 56 23.98 -3.78 -26.32
C PRO A 56 23.77 -3.23 -24.91
N VAL A 57 24.83 -3.14 -24.10
CA VAL A 57 24.80 -2.65 -22.71
C VAL A 57 24.11 -1.27 -22.59
N ARG A 58 24.36 -0.40 -23.54
CA ARG A 58 23.60 0.83 -23.74
C ARG A 58 22.66 0.64 -24.93
N ASP A 59 21.40 0.39 -24.63
CA ASP A 59 20.39 0.01 -25.59
C ASP A 59 19.76 1.25 -26.25
N ASP A 60 20.44 1.81 -27.25
CA ASP A 60 19.95 2.86 -28.12
C ASP A 60 20.18 2.51 -29.61
N LEU A 61 19.51 3.20 -30.51
CA LEU A 61 19.57 2.94 -31.94
C LEU A 61 21.00 3.01 -32.48
N TYR A 62 21.84 3.92 -31.98
CA TYR A 62 23.24 4.08 -32.39
C TYR A 62 24.06 2.83 -32.04
N ASN A 63 23.93 2.35 -30.80
CA ASN A 63 24.67 1.18 -30.33
C ASN A 63 24.13 -0.13 -30.94
N ARG A 64 22.80 -0.23 -31.14
CA ARG A 64 22.19 -1.37 -31.85
C ARG A 64 22.73 -1.53 -33.25
N LEU A 65 22.81 -0.46 -34.05
CA LEU A 65 23.37 -0.49 -35.40
C LEU A 65 24.85 -0.85 -35.44
N ARG A 66 25.61 -0.63 -34.38
CA ARG A 66 27.05 -0.87 -34.29
C ARG A 66 27.44 -2.17 -33.60
N SER A 67 26.49 -2.87 -32.99
CA SER A 67 26.77 -4.17 -32.35
C SER A 67 27.31 -5.18 -33.38
N TYR A 68 28.13 -6.07 -32.91
CA TYR A 68 28.69 -7.13 -33.76
C TYR A 68 27.58 -8.04 -34.30
N GLU A 69 26.64 -8.42 -33.43
CA GLU A 69 25.51 -9.30 -33.76
C GLU A 69 24.63 -8.71 -34.86
N PHE A 70 24.32 -7.40 -34.78
CA PHE A 70 23.53 -6.73 -35.80
C PHE A 70 24.24 -6.67 -37.14
N LYS A 71 25.57 -6.37 -37.16
CA LYS A 71 26.37 -6.31 -38.37
C LYS A 71 26.56 -7.67 -39.02
N ASP A 72 26.59 -8.75 -38.24
CA ASP A 72 26.69 -10.13 -38.75
C ASP A 72 25.42 -10.52 -39.51
N VAL A 73 24.24 -10.15 -38.93
CA VAL A 73 22.92 -10.40 -39.54
C VAL A 73 22.67 -9.49 -40.73
N VAL A 74 22.99 -8.21 -40.62
CA VAL A 74 22.87 -7.23 -41.72
C VAL A 74 24.21 -7.14 -42.43
N SER A 75 24.57 -8.23 -43.13
CA SER A 75 25.82 -8.34 -43.86
C SER A 75 25.93 -7.40 -45.06
N ASP A 76 24.80 -6.92 -45.60
CA ASP A 76 24.75 -5.91 -46.67
C ASP A 76 25.17 -4.52 -46.12
N LYS A 77 26.43 -4.16 -46.45
CA LYS A 77 26.99 -2.85 -46.10
C LYS A 77 26.18 -1.67 -46.63
N GLY A 78 25.50 -1.84 -47.77
CA GLY A 78 24.63 -0.82 -48.35
C GLY A 78 23.38 -0.56 -47.50
N ILE A 79 22.73 -1.60 -46.99
CA ILE A 79 21.58 -1.49 -46.09
C ILE A 79 21.99 -0.88 -44.77
N TRP A 80 23.11 -1.33 -44.19
CA TRP A 80 23.63 -0.75 -42.95
C TRP A 80 23.90 0.76 -43.09
N ALA A 81 24.54 1.19 -44.17
CA ALA A 81 24.79 2.60 -44.46
C ALA A 81 23.51 3.42 -44.56
N LYS A 82 22.46 2.88 -45.20
CA LYS A 82 21.14 3.53 -45.32
C LYS A 82 20.49 3.72 -43.93
N LEU A 83 20.49 2.70 -43.11
CA LEU A 83 19.95 2.79 -41.73
C LEU A 83 20.71 3.85 -40.90
N ASP A 84 22.04 3.90 -40.97
CA ASP A 84 22.84 4.90 -40.25
C ASP A 84 22.61 6.33 -40.75
N VAL A 85 22.46 6.53 -42.07
CA VAL A 85 22.13 7.83 -42.66
C VAL A 85 20.74 8.31 -42.23
N LEU A 86 19.72 7.44 -42.27
CA LEU A 86 18.37 7.77 -41.84
C LEU A 86 18.35 8.17 -40.36
N ARG A 87 19.05 7.42 -39.51
CA ARG A 87 19.22 7.75 -38.09
C ARG A 87 19.90 9.12 -37.91
N HIS A 88 21.02 9.35 -38.59
CA HIS A 88 21.81 10.57 -38.45
C HIS A 88 21.04 11.82 -38.88
N LYS A 89 20.43 11.77 -40.05
CA LYS A 89 19.67 12.86 -40.60
C LYS A 89 18.39 13.15 -39.80
N GLY A 90 17.70 12.11 -39.36
CA GLY A 90 16.53 12.23 -38.50
C GLY A 90 16.84 12.78 -37.11
N ASN A 91 18.00 12.40 -36.50
CA ASN A 91 18.47 13.00 -35.25
C ASN A 91 18.80 14.49 -35.44
N LYS A 92 19.49 14.88 -36.51
CA LYS A 92 19.79 16.29 -36.83
C LYS A 92 18.48 17.08 -36.96
N ALA A 93 17.48 16.55 -37.63
CA ALA A 93 16.17 17.18 -37.76
C ALA A 93 15.43 17.33 -36.43
N ALA A 94 15.51 16.31 -35.52
CA ALA A 94 14.85 16.36 -34.23
C ALA A 94 15.45 17.36 -33.25
N HIS A 95 16.72 17.72 -33.39
CA HIS A 95 17.46 18.62 -32.50
C HIS A 95 17.79 20.01 -33.05
N SER A 96 17.44 20.30 -34.32
CA SER A 96 17.63 21.64 -34.89
C SER A 96 16.57 22.59 -34.37
N SER A 97 16.90 23.31 -33.27
CA SER A 97 16.06 24.36 -32.70
C SER A 97 16.24 25.74 -33.36
N ASN A 98 17.20 25.93 -34.26
CA ASN A 98 17.44 27.16 -34.98
C ASN A 98 17.55 26.89 -36.49
N GLY A 99 16.71 27.50 -37.25
CA GLY A 99 16.51 27.36 -38.68
C GLY A 99 17.69 27.71 -39.61
N SER A 100 18.91 27.27 -39.31
CA SER A 100 20.12 27.61 -40.09
C SER A 100 20.57 26.57 -41.11
N ASP A 101 19.97 25.37 -41.14
CA ASP A 101 20.23 24.38 -42.20
C ASP A 101 18.92 24.07 -42.93
N GLU A 102 18.69 24.71 -44.07
CA GLU A 102 17.52 24.44 -44.93
C GLU A 102 17.60 23.02 -45.50
N ILE A 103 16.74 22.12 -44.97
CA ILE A 103 16.57 20.76 -45.49
C ILE A 103 15.95 20.89 -46.88
N SER A 104 16.68 20.46 -47.95
CA SER A 104 16.16 20.53 -49.32
C SER A 104 15.12 19.44 -49.56
N LEU A 105 14.14 19.71 -50.46
CA LEU A 105 13.15 18.70 -50.88
C LEU A 105 13.83 17.49 -51.52
N ASN A 106 14.86 17.74 -52.35
CA ASN A 106 15.60 16.67 -53.04
C ASN A 106 16.30 15.72 -52.03
N GLU A 107 16.84 16.26 -50.93
CA GLU A 107 17.44 15.45 -49.85
C GLU A 107 16.35 14.64 -49.14
N THR A 108 15.21 15.22 -48.86
CA THR A 108 14.09 14.54 -48.21
C THR A 108 13.55 13.40 -49.09
N LEU A 109 13.32 13.64 -50.37
CA LEU A 109 12.87 12.62 -51.30
C LEU A 109 13.88 11.48 -51.46
N TRP A 110 15.18 11.82 -51.52
CA TRP A 110 16.25 10.81 -51.53
C TRP A 110 16.22 9.96 -50.27
N LEU A 111 16.07 10.53 -49.06
CA LEU A 111 15.99 9.79 -47.83
C LEU A 111 14.73 8.90 -47.73
N ILE A 112 13.60 9.34 -48.25
CA ILE A 112 12.40 8.50 -48.36
C ILE A 112 12.66 7.29 -49.29
N LYS A 113 13.37 7.51 -50.39
CA LYS A 113 13.77 6.41 -51.28
C LYS A 113 14.73 5.44 -50.60
N GLU A 114 15.69 5.93 -49.81
CA GLU A 114 16.58 5.07 -49.04
C GLU A 114 15.81 4.23 -48.01
N ALA A 115 14.81 4.83 -47.32
CA ALA A 115 13.93 4.11 -46.41
C ALA A 115 13.08 3.06 -47.15
N TYR A 116 12.59 3.38 -48.33
CA TYR A 116 11.88 2.40 -49.16
C TYR A 116 12.78 1.20 -49.54
N LEU A 117 14.04 1.43 -49.89
CA LEU A 117 14.99 0.35 -50.20
C LEU A 117 15.27 -0.52 -48.99
N VAL A 118 15.37 0.08 -47.77
CA VAL A 118 15.47 -0.66 -46.51
C VAL A 118 14.20 -1.48 -46.28
N ALA A 119 13.01 -0.90 -46.47
CA ALA A 119 11.74 -1.58 -46.32
C ALA A 119 11.62 -2.81 -47.22
N ARG A 120 12.00 -2.66 -48.47
CA ARG A 120 12.01 -3.72 -49.49
C ARG A 120 12.96 -4.86 -49.06
N TRP A 121 14.19 -4.51 -48.68
CA TRP A 121 15.17 -5.47 -48.20
C TRP A 121 14.67 -6.19 -46.96
N TYR A 122 14.11 -5.46 -45.98
CA TYR A 122 13.58 -6.03 -44.74
C TYR A 122 12.48 -7.07 -45.03
N ALA A 123 11.55 -6.74 -45.89
CA ALA A 123 10.47 -7.65 -46.28
C ALA A 123 10.98 -8.92 -46.97
N GLN A 124 12.01 -8.81 -47.82
CA GLN A 124 12.55 -9.92 -48.58
C GLN A 124 13.54 -10.75 -47.78
N ALA A 125 14.52 -10.13 -47.13
CA ALA A 125 15.66 -10.82 -46.50
C ALA A 125 15.36 -11.27 -45.05
N ILE A 126 14.61 -10.49 -44.29
CA ILE A 126 14.33 -10.79 -42.88
C ILE A 126 13.00 -11.52 -42.69
N LEU A 127 11.96 -11.09 -43.42
CA LEU A 127 10.64 -11.71 -43.28
C LEU A 127 10.42 -12.87 -44.25
N ASN A 128 11.34 -13.07 -45.17
CA ASN A 128 11.29 -14.11 -46.20
C ASN A 128 9.92 -14.15 -46.95
N LYS A 129 9.35 -12.97 -47.23
CA LYS A 129 8.06 -12.83 -47.91
C LYS A 129 8.32 -12.70 -49.44
N PRO A 130 7.70 -13.51 -50.31
CA PRO A 130 7.82 -13.39 -51.74
C PRO A 130 6.98 -12.20 -52.25
N ILE A 131 7.41 -10.97 -51.91
CA ILE A 131 6.74 -9.75 -52.30
C ILE A 131 7.52 -9.13 -53.44
N THR A 132 6.81 -8.70 -54.48
CA THR A 132 7.33 -7.84 -55.53
C THR A 132 6.83 -6.41 -55.28
N PRO A 133 7.58 -5.58 -54.52
CA PRO A 133 7.15 -4.21 -54.25
C PRO A 133 7.11 -3.42 -55.55
N PRO A 134 6.18 -2.48 -55.72
CA PRO A 134 6.13 -1.62 -56.92
C PRO A 134 7.43 -0.80 -57.02
N GLU A 135 7.73 -0.30 -58.20
CA GLU A 135 8.83 0.65 -58.34
C GLU A 135 8.56 1.93 -57.54
N PHE A 136 9.64 2.50 -56.97
CA PHE A 136 9.53 3.72 -56.20
C PHE A 136 9.11 4.89 -57.09
N VAL A 137 8.06 5.60 -56.66
CA VAL A 137 7.57 6.81 -57.31
C VAL A 137 7.72 7.98 -56.34
N ASP A 138 8.30 9.08 -56.82
CA ASP A 138 8.45 10.28 -55.99
C ASP A 138 7.09 10.77 -55.50
N PRO A 139 6.92 11.02 -54.21
CA PRO A 139 5.68 11.57 -53.66
C PRO A 139 5.32 12.92 -54.31
N VAL A 140 4.11 13.03 -54.80
CA VAL A 140 3.60 14.26 -55.44
C VAL A 140 2.82 15.07 -54.40
N LYS A 141 3.00 16.40 -54.43
CA LYS A 141 2.22 17.30 -53.58
C LYS A 141 0.72 17.10 -53.81
N PRO A 142 -0.09 16.85 -52.77
CA PRO A 142 -1.54 16.70 -52.91
C PRO A 142 -2.14 17.97 -53.57
N ILE A 143 -3.03 17.80 -54.54
CA ILE A 143 -3.76 18.90 -55.13
C ILE A 143 -4.71 19.46 -54.08
N ASP A 144 -4.61 20.75 -53.81
CA ASP A 144 -5.33 21.45 -52.78
C ASP A 144 -6.85 21.43 -53.02
N HIS A 145 -7.58 20.72 -52.15
CA HIS A 145 -9.04 20.69 -52.15
C HIS A 145 -9.62 21.67 -51.12
N THR A 146 -8.91 22.77 -50.82
CA THR A 146 -9.25 23.74 -49.77
C THR A 146 -10.66 24.30 -49.90
N SER A 147 -11.12 24.62 -51.08
CA SER A 147 -12.47 25.21 -51.28
C SER A 147 -13.64 24.26 -50.93
N ARG A 148 -13.47 22.95 -51.08
CA ARG A 148 -14.48 21.97 -50.68
C ARG A 148 -14.45 21.69 -49.16
N LEU A 149 -13.25 21.67 -48.54
CA LEU A 149 -13.08 21.53 -47.12
C LEU A 149 -13.58 22.76 -46.35
N GLU A 150 -13.36 23.96 -46.89
CA GLU A 150 -13.85 25.21 -46.27
C GLU A 150 -15.39 25.27 -46.21
N ALA A 151 -16.05 24.84 -47.26
CA ALA A 151 -17.53 24.78 -47.29
C ALA A 151 -18.08 23.72 -46.33
N GLU A 152 -17.40 22.60 -46.18
CA GLU A 152 -17.78 21.54 -45.21
C GLU A 152 -17.49 21.96 -43.78
N LEU A 153 -16.37 22.62 -43.52
CA LEU A 153 -16.01 23.18 -42.19
C LEU A 153 -17.01 24.25 -41.76
N GLU A 154 -17.45 25.12 -42.66
CA GLU A 154 -18.44 26.15 -42.36
C GLU A 154 -19.81 25.55 -42.05
N ARG A 155 -20.20 24.47 -42.72
CA ARG A 155 -21.42 23.70 -42.40
C ARG A 155 -21.34 23.05 -41.01
N GLN A 156 -20.24 22.40 -40.69
CA GLN A 156 -20.02 21.81 -39.38
C GLN A 156 -19.98 22.86 -38.24
N ARG A 157 -19.43 24.04 -38.55
CA ARG A 157 -19.40 25.15 -37.59
C ARG A 157 -20.80 25.70 -37.31
N GLN A 158 -21.65 25.79 -38.32
CA GLN A 158 -23.05 26.20 -38.11
C GLN A 158 -23.86 25.18 -37.33
N GLU A 159 -23.62 23.89 -37.55
CA GLU A 159 -24.28 22.81 -36.82
C GLU A 159 -23.81 22.74 -35.37
N LEU A 160 -22.51 22.97 -35.13
CA LEU A 160 -21.91 23.07 -33.76
C LEU A 160 -22.49 24.28 -33.02
N ASN A 161 -22.59 25.45 -33.66
CA ASN A 161 -23.15 26.65 -33.02
C ASN A 161 -24.64 26.46 -32.65
N LYS A 162 -25.41 25.74 -33.48
CA LYS A 162 -26.81 25.40 -33.19
C LYS A 162 -26.89 24.46 -31.98
N ARG A 163 -26.04 23.45 -31.94
CA ARG A 163 -25.98 22.47 -30.83
C ARG A 163 -25.49 23.11 -29.52
N GLU A 164 -24.57 24.06 -29.60
CA GLU A 164 -24.10 24.85 -28.45
C GLU A 164 -25.19 25.75 -27.86
N ALA A 165 -26.04 26.35 -28.71
CA ALA A 165 -27.18 27.14 -28.27
C ALA A 165 -28.25 26.27 -27.57
N GLU A 166 -28.55 25.09 -28.14
CA GLU A 166 -29.45 24.11 -27.52
C GLU A 166 -28.95 23.61 -26.18
N LEU A 167 -27.65 23.31 -26.06
CA LEU A 167 -27.01 22.91 -24.82
C LEU A 167 -26.99 24.02 -23.76
N LYS A 168 -26.79 25.28 -24.15
CA LYS A 168 -26.85 26.43 -23.25
C LYS A 168 -28.25 26.61 -22.67
N THR A 169 -29.31 26.39 -23.47
CA THR A 169 -30.69 26.45 -23.00
C THR A 169 -30.98 25.30 -22.01
N GLN A 170 -30.56 24.09 -22.32
CA GLN A 170 -30.71 22.95 -21.39
C GLN A 170 -29.91 23.11 -20.10
N LEU A 171 -28.72 23.74 -20.16
CA LEU A 171 -27.94 24.05 -18.97
C LEU A 171 -28.59 25.09 -18.10
N ALA A 172 -29.21 26.11 -18.67
CA ALA A 172 -29.99 27.13 -17.90
C ALA A 172 -31.18 26.50 -17.19
N ASP A 173 -31.99 25.69 -17.91
CA ASP A 173 -33.16 25.00 -17.35
C ASP A 173 -32.76 24.00 -16.22
N ASN A 174 -31.63 23.31 -16.38
CA ASN A 174 -31.12 22.43 -15.35
C ASN A 174 -30.55 23.22 -14.15
N SER A 175 -29.88 24.35 -14.40
CA SER A 175 -29.37 25.22 -13.34
C SER A 175 -30.50 25.73 -12.43
N ASP A 176 -31.61 26.15 -13.01
CA ASP A 176 -32.77 26.62 -12.23
C ASP A 176 -33.39 25.49 -11.41
N LYS A 177 -33.50 24.27 -11.97
CA LYS A 177 -33.96 23.10 -11.23
C LYS A 177 -33.03 22.75 -10.06
N TYR A 178 -31.71 22.79 -10.29
CA TYR A 178 -30.73 22.51 -9.23
C TYR A 178 -30.77 23.59 -8.14
N GLN A 179 -30.96 24.88 -8.49
CA GLN A 179 -31.10 25.93 -7.50
C GLN A 179 -32.35 25.74 -6.63
N GLN A 180 -33.46 25.34 -7.24
CA GLN A 180 -34.67 25.04 -6.50
C GLN A 180 -34.49 23.84 -5.56
N GLN A 181 -33.92 22.73 -6.05
CA GLN A 181 -33.62 21.56 -5.22
C GLN A 181 -32.62 21.87 -4.10
N THR A 182 -31.63 22.70 -4.37
CA THR A 182 -30.64 23.11 -3.36
C THR A 182 -31.29 23.95 -2.29
N SER A 183 -32.22 24.88 -2.64
CA SER A 183 -32.96 25.70 -1.67
C SER A 183 -33.86 24.84 -0.78
N GLU A 184 -34.55 23.84 -1.34
CA GLU A 184 -35.36 22.89 -0.58
C GLU A 184 -34.51 22.02 0.37
N LEU A 185 -33.32 21.57 -0.07
CA LEU A 185 -32.40 20.81 0.77
C LEU A 185 -31.82 21.67 1.91
N ILE A 186 -31.51 22.93 1.65
CA ILE A 186 -31.00 23.85 2.68
C ILE A 186 -32.10 24.03 3.75
N ALA A 187 -33.36 24.25 3.36
CA ALA A 187 -34.49 24.39 4.31
C ALA A 187 -34.64 23.10 5.16
N GLN A 188 -34.52 21.92 4.57
CA GLN A 188 -34.55 20.64 5.32
C GLN A 188 -33.35 20.46 6.25
N LEU A 189 -32.17 20.95 5.86
CA LEU A 189 -30.96 20.93 6.69
C LEU A 189 -31.10 21.86 7.89
N ASP A 190 -31.67 23.05 7.72
CA ASP A 190 -31.91 23.99 8.80
C ASP A 190 -32.89 23.41 9.82
N GLU A 191 -34.00 22.80 9.37
CA GLU A 191 -34.96 22.11 10.24
C GLU A 191 -34.32 20.96 11.03
N LYS A 192 -33.44 20.16 10.37
CA LYS A 192 -32.72 19.10 11.06
C LYS A 192 -31.66 19.62 12.02
N ASN A 193 -30.99 20.72 11.71
CA ASN A 193 -30.04 21.36 12.61
C ASN A 193 -30.71 21.92 13.86
N ASP A 194 -31.90 22.48 13.73
CA ASP A 194 -32.70 22.94 14.88
C ASP A 194 -33.16 21.79 15.77
N THR A 195 -33.58 20.66 15.17
CA THR A 195 -33.89 19.43 15.91
C THR A 195 -32.67 18.86 16.59
N LEU A 196 -31.51 18.81 15.93
CA LEU A 196 -30.23 18.35 16.49
C LEU A 196 -29.78 19.25 17.66
N SER A 197 -29.96 20.57 17.55
CA SER A 197 -29.66 21.52 18.62
C SER A 197 -30.53 21.29 19.86
N ASN A 198 -31.80 20.97 19.67
CA ASN A 198 -32.71 20.65 20.76
C ASN A 198 -32.38 19.33 21.44
N VAL A 199 -32.04 18.28 20.66
CA VAL A 199 -31.57 16.98 21.19
C VAL A 199 -30.25 17.12 21.96
N LYS A 200 -29.31 17.95 21.49
CA LYS A 200 -28.06 18.22 22.23
C LYS A 200 -28.31 18.95 23.55
N LYS A 201 -29.28 19.87 23.62
CA LYS A 201 -29.66 20.52 24.87
C LYS A 201 -30.29 19.53 25.87
N GLU A 202 -31.14 18.65 25.37
CA GLU A 202 -31.75 17.59 26.17
C GLU A 202 -30.74 16.61 26.68
N GLN A 203 -29.78 16.21 25.82
CA GLN A 203 -28.64 15.35 26.21
C GLN A 203 -27.76 16.00 27.29
N ALA A 204 -27.46 17.29 27.16
CA ALA A 204 -26.70 18.01 28.17
C ALA A 204 -27.44 18.09 29.53
N LEU A 205 -28.76 18.27 29.52
CA LEU A 205 -29.57 18.25 30.74
C LEU A 205 -29.57 16.87 31.41
N LEU A 206 -29.72 15.80 30.60
CA LEU A 206 -29.65 14.41 31.09
C LEU A 206 -28.28 14.08 31.66
N GLN A 207 -27.21 14.61 31.07
CA GLN A 207 -25.86 14.42 31.57
C GLN A 207 -25.62 15.09 32.92
N ILE A 208 -26.15 16.31 33.11
CA ILE A 208 -26.12 17.00 34.41
C ILE A 208 -26.94 16.24 35.47
N GLU A 209 -28.10 15.70 35.08
CA GLU A 209 -28.93 14.89 35.97
C GLU A 209 -28.23 13.58 36.36
N LEU A 210 -27.55 12.93 35.40
CA LEU A 210 -26.76 11.73 35.65
C LEU A 210 -25.59 12.01 36.62
N GLU A 211 -24.84 13.08 36.39
CA GLU A 211 -23.78 13.51 37.30
C GLU A 211 -24.29 13.82 38.72
N GLN A 212 -25.47 14.42 38.82
CA GLN A 212 -26.08 14.66 40.14
C GLN A 212 -26.48 13.35 40.81
N LYS A 213 -27.11 12.42 40.07
CA LYS A 213 -27.44 11.08 40.61
C LYS A 213 -26.22 10.26 41.01
N GLN A 214 -25.13 10.41 40.24
CA GLN A 214 -23.85 9.76 40.64
C GLN A 214 -23.29 10.36 41.90
N LYS A 215 -23.32 11.68 42.10
CA LYS A 215 -22.94 12.36 43.35
C LYS A 215 -23.80 11.92 44.53
N ASP A 216 -25.11 11.85 44.31
CA ASP A 216 -26.05 11.39 45.31
C ASP A 216 -25.84 9.92 45.70
N LEU A 217 -25.50 9.07 44.70
CA LEU A 217 -25.16 7.67 44.92
C LEU A 217 -23.86 7.53 45.75
N VAL A 218 -22.80 8.28 45.38
CA VAL A 218 -21.55 8.32 46.12
C VAL A 218 -21.76 8.82 47.56
N ALA A 219 -22.56 9.89 47.70
CA ALA A 219 -22.90 10.39 49.04
C ALA A 219 -23.71 9.38 49.89
N SER A 220 -24.63 8.66 49.24
CA SER A 220 -25.39 7.57 49.89
C SER A 220 -24.54 6.40 50.25
N GLN A 221 -23.60 6.01 49.36
CA GLN A 221 -22.61 4.98 49.67
C GLN A 221 -21.67 5.39 50.81
N GLN A 222 -21.23 6.65 50.83
CA GLN A 222 -20.42 7.18 51.94
C GLN A 222 -21.21 7.22 53.22
N ALA A 223 -22.46 7.66 53.21
CA ALA A 223 -23.33 7.66 54.38
C ALA A 223 -23.63 6.22 54.89
N PHE A 224 -23.82 5.27 53.96
CA PHE A 224 -23.97 3.86 54.31
C PHE A 224 -22.67 3.28 54.91
N PHE A 225 -21.52 3.66 54.34
CA PHE A 225 -20.22 3.28 54.87
C PHE A 225 -20.00 3.89 56.25
N ASP A 226 -20.30 5.19 56.46
CA ASP A 226 -20.18 5.86 57.75
C ASP A 226 -21.16 5.30 58.80
N TYR A 227 -22.40 4.95 58.36
CA TYR A 227 -23.35 4.25 59.22
C TYR A 227 -22.83 2.87 59.69
N ARG A 228 -22.34 2.10 58.73
CA ARG A 228 -21.76 0.77 58.96
C ARG A 228 -20.50 0.85 59.83
N THR A 229 -19.65 1.82 59.57
CA THR A 229 -18.46 2.08 60.39
C THR A 229 -18.82 2.50 61.83
N ARG A 230 -19.90 3.30 62.01
CA ARG A 230 -20.39 3.66 63.37
C ARG A 230 -21.03 2.48 64.11
N GLU A 231 -21.74 1.59 63.43
CA GLU A 231 -22.28 0.36 64.01
C GLU A 231 -21.16 -0.65 64.30
N GLU A 232 -20.19 -0.78 63.41
CA GLU A 232 -19.02 -1.64 63.59
C GLU A 232 -18.11 -1.10 64.73
N PHE A 233 -17.94 0.25 64.86
CA PHE A 233 -17.27 0.85 66.02
C PHE A 233 -18.01 0.64 67.32
N LYS A 234 -19.34 0.56 67.33
CA LYS A 234 -20.14 0.19 68.48
C LYS A 234 -20.01 -1.29 68.85
N GLN A 235 -19.81 -2.16 67.87
CA GLN A 235 -19.56 -3.59 68.06
C GLN A 235 -18.06 -3.93 68.27
N ALA A 236 -17.14 -3.14 67.66
CA ALA A 236 -15.69 -3.34 67.75
C ALA A 236 -15.04 -2.74 68.96
N SER A 237 -15.80 -2.08 69.90
CA SER A 237 -15.32 -1.86 71.27
C SER A 237 -15.24 -3.19 72.06
N ILE A 238 -15.53 -4.33 71.47
CA ILE A 238 -15.45 -5.69 72.05
C ILE A 238 -14.59 -6.68 71.23
N SER A 239 -14.04 -6.38 70.05
CA SER A 239 -12.97 -7.24 69.46
C SER A 239 -12.26 -6.60 68.31
N SER A 240 -10.98 -6.29 68.47
CA SER A 240 -9.82 -6.25 67.58
C SER A 240 -10.04 -5.90 66.11
N ALA A 241 -9.59 -4.69 65.73
CA ALA A 241 -9.20 -4.29 64.39
C ALA A 241 -8.17 -5.25 63.80
N SER A 242 -8.44 -5.87 62.68
CA SER A 242 -7.49 -6.34 61.68
C SER A 242 -7.98 -7.53 60.85
N SER A 243 -8.96 -7.42 59.97
CA SER A 243 -9.21 -8.52 59.02
C SER A 243 -9.78 -8.15 57.66
N PHE A 244 -10.25 -6.91 57.44
CA PHE A 244 -10.98 -6.64 56.19
C PHE A 244 -10.09 -6.23 55.02
N ASP A 245 -8.97 -5.54 55.24
CA ASP A 245 -7.99 -5.25 54.18
C ASP A 245 -7.12 -6.46 53.83
N LEU A 246 -6.90 -7.37 54.79
CA LEU A 246 -6.20 -8.64 54.57
C LEU A 246 -7.03 -9.62 53.72
N ASP A 247 -8.37 -9.66 53.84
CA ASP A 247 -9.21 -10.60 53.10
C ASP A 247 -9.35 -10.21 51.59
N MET A 248 -9.38 -8.91 51.27
CA MET A 248 -9.36 -8.46 49.87
C MET A 248 -7.97 -8.67 49.23
N GLU A 249 -6.89 -8.46 49.96
CA GLU A 249 -5.53 -8.73 49.47
C GLU A 249 -5.25 -10.25 49.42
N VAL A 250 -5.77 -11.01 50.37
CA VAL A 250 -5.66 -12.47 50.42
C VAL A 250 -6.54 -13.10 49.30
N THR A 251 -7.71 -12.56 49.01
CA THR A 251 -8.56 -13.04 47.90
C THR A 251 -7.92 -12.74 46.54
N ARG A 252 -7.26 -11.60 46.37
CA ARG A 252 -6.49 -11.27 45.14
C ARG A 252 -5.25 -12.16 44.95
N ARG A 253 -4.62 -12.64 46.02
CA ARG A 253 -3.43 -13.51 45.94
C ARG A 253 -3.73 -14.98 45.67
N ASN A 254 -4.98 -15.41 45.73
CA ASN A 254 -5.38 -16.81 45.56
C ASN A 254 -6.00 -17.16 44.19
N ILE A 255 -6.05 -16.23 43.24
CA ILE A 255 -6.50 -16.55 41.90
C ILE A 255 -5.35 -17.22 41.16
N ASP A 256 -5.52 -18.50 40.77
CA ASP A 256 -4.54 -19.19 39.95
C ASP A 256 -4.77 -18.81 38.48
N ILE A 257 -3.68 -18.57 37.73
CA ILE A 257 -3.75 -18.29 36.28
C ILE A 257 -4.45 -19.45 35.56
N PHE A 258 -4.36 -20.67 36.04
CA PHE A 258 -5.01 -21.85 35.47
C PHE A 258 -6.54 -21.80 35.55
N ASP A 259 -7.11 -21.05 36.51
CA ASP A 259 -8.57 -20.84 36.59
C ASP A 259 -9.13 -20.09 35.40
N CYS A 260 -8.28 -19.38 34.64
CA CYS A 260 -8.66 -18.71 33.40
C CYS A 260 -8.70 -19.65 32.19
N PHE A 261 -8.29 -20.90 32.36
CA PHE A 261 -8.32 -21.96 31.36
C PHE A 261 -9.26 -23.12 31.72
N GLU A 262 -10.11 -22.94 32.76
CA GLU A 262 -11.09 -23.94 33.16
C GLU A 262 -12.01 -24.34 31.98
N GLY A 263 -12.31 -25.65 31.91
CA GLY A 263 -13.15 -26.22 30.86
C GLY A 263 -12.42 -26.51 29.52
N VAL A 264 -11.13 -26.20 29.41
CA VAL A 264 -10.31 -26.49 28.23
C VAL A 264 -9.10 -27.34 28.62
N SER A 265 -8.87 -28.42 27.89
CA SER A 265 -7.69 -29.28 28.10
C SER A 265 -6.46 -28.62 27.47
N LEU A 266 -5.58 -28.06 28.28
CA LEU A 266 -4.28 -27.54 27.82
C LEU A 266 -3.36 -28.69 27.37
N THR A 267 -2.61 -28.49 26.28
CA THR A 267 -1.51 -29.41 25.94
C THR A 267 -0.37 -29.30 26.97
N LYS A 268 0.53 -30.28 26.95
CA LYS A 268 1.68 -30.25 27.85
C LYS A 268 2.52 -28.98 27.68
N GLY A 269 2.78 -28.57 26.42
CA GLY A 269 3.49 -27.35 26.09
C GLY A 269 2.76 -26.10 26.57
N GLN A 270 1.45 -26.01 26.35
CA GLN A 270 0.63 -24.90 26.83
C GLN A 270 0.64 -24.79 28.36
N ASN A 271 0.48 -25.92 29.04
CA ASN A 271 0.53 -25.98 30.50
C ASN A 271 1.87 -25.45 31.08
N GLN A 272 2.97 -25.88 30.45
CA GLN A 272 4.29 -25.40 30.83
C GLN A 272 4.45 -23.88 30.61
N ILE A 273 3.95 -23.36 29.47
CA ILE A 273 4.02 -21.94 29.18
C ILE A 273 3.18 -21.11 30.14
N VAL A 274 1.96 -21.54 30.49
CA VAL A 274 1.11 -20.85 31.47
C VAL A 274 1.83 -20.78 32.81
N LYS A 275 2.47 -21.87 33.24
CA LYS A 275 3.28 -21.88 34.48
C LYS A 275 4.47 -20.91 34.42
N GLN A 276 5.22 -20.91 33.31
CA GLN A 276 6.36 -19.99 33.13
C GLN A 276 5.91 -18.53 33.12
N ILE A 277 4.76 -18.21 32.49
CA ILE A 277 4.21 -16.86 32.50
C ILE A 277 3.76 -16.45 33.92
N ASN A 278 3.15 -17.34 34.67
CA ASN A 278 2.78 -17.06 36.06
C ASN A 278 4.02 -16.75 36.94
N GLU A 279 5.08 -17.55 36.79
CA GLU A 279 6.37 -17.30 37.47
C GLU A 279 6.97 -15.96 37.01
N PHE A 280 6.95 -15.65 35.69
CA PHE A 280 7.43 -14.39 35.12
C PHE A 280 6.67 -13.17 35.65
N LEU A 281 5.35 -13.24 35.78
CA LEU A 281 4.53 -12.13 36.26
C LEU A 281 4.80 -11.77 37.73
N THR A 282 5.30 -12.72 38.51
CA THR A 282 5.66 -12.56 39.93
C THR A 282 7.14 -12.27 40.15
N ASP A 283 8.02 -12.65 39.21
CA ASP A 283 9.47 -12.44 39.34
C ASP A 283 9.82 -10.95 39.11
N THR A 284 10.55 -10.35 40.03
CA THR A 284 11.00 -8.94 39.92
C THR A 284 12.28 -8.76 39.09
N LYS A 285 12.97 -9.84 38.74
CA LYS A 285 14.26 -9.79 38.02
C LYS A 285 14.12 -9.81 36.50
N GLN A 286 13.05 -10.39 35.99
CA GLN A 286 12.83 -10.55 34.56
C GLN A 286 11.72 -9.60 34.13
N ASN A 287 12.01 -8.78 33.10
CA ASN A 287 11.09 -7.74 32.62
C ASN A 287 10.49 -8.08 31.25
N VAL A 288 11.11 -9.01 30.51
CA VAL A 288 10.68 -9.39 29.17
C VAL A 288 10.46 -10.89 29.10
N PHE A 289 9.33 -11.31 28.52
CA PHE A 289 9.01 -12.70 28.21
C PHE A 289 8.79 -12.84 26.69
N LEU A 290 9.48 -13.81 26.07
CA LEU A 290 9.29 -14.14 24.66
C LEU A 290 8.43 -15.40 24.54
N LEU A 291 7.21 -15.25 24.08
CA LEU A 291 6.33 -16.37 23.74
C LEU A 291 6.46 -16.69 22.26
N ASN A 292 7.38 -17.57 21.92
CA ASN A 292 7.53 -18.09 20.58
C ASN A 292 6.58 -19.27 20.35
N GLY A 293 5.90 -19.28 19.23
CA GLY A 293 5.03 -20.40 18.89
C GLY A 293 4.66 -20.40 17.42
N TYR A 294 4.57 -21.59 16.86
CA TYR A 294 4.21 -21.78 15.46
C TYR A 294 2.73 -21.47 15.17
N ALA A 295 2.39 -21.37 13.88
CA ALA A 295 1.00 -21.23 13.48
C ALA A 295 0.17 -22.42 14.03
N GLY A 296 -0.99 -22.12 14.60
CA GLY A 296 -1.91 -23.15 15.13
C GLY A 296 -1.56 -23.73 16.50
N THR A 297 -0.51 -23.24 17.20
CA THR A 297 -0.14 -23.74 18.55
C THR A 297 -0.95 -23.13 19.70
N GLY A 298 -1.85 -22.19 19.42
CA GLY A 298 -2.73 -21.59 20.43
C GLY A 298 -2.17 -20.35 21.11
N LYS A 299 -1.23 -19.61 20.50
CA LYS A 299 -0.71 -18.33 21.03
C LYS A 299 -1.83 -17.39 21.48
N THR A 300 -2.79 -17.13 20.60
CA THR A 300 -3.92 -16.23 20.87
C THR A 300 -4.82 -16.75 22.01
N PHE A 301 -4.97 -18.05 22.11
CA PHE A 301 -5.73 -18.68 23.20
C PHE A 301 -5.01 -18.45 24.57
N ILE A 302 -3.70 -18.63 24.60
CA ILE A 302 -2.89 -18.31 25.80
C ILE A 302 -2.98 -16.82 26.13
N THR A 303 -2.89 -15.94 25.12
CA THR A 303 -3.05 -14.49 25.31
C THR A 303 -4.38 -14.15 25.96
N LYS A 304 -5.48 -14.75 25.50
CA LYS A 304 -6.81 -14.56 26.10
C LYS A 304 -6.83 -14.96 27.58
N GLY A 305 -6.27 -16.11 27.93
CA GLY A 305 -6.20 -16.53 29.34
C GLY A 305 -5.35 -15.59 30.21
N ILE A 306 -4.22 -15.11 29.67
CA ILE A 306 -3.36 -14.12 30.36
C ILE A 306 -4.14 -12.83 30.62
N THR A 307 -4.84 -12.30 29.63
CA THR A 307 -5.60 -11.04 29.78
C THR A 307 -6.74 -11.19 30.78
N GLN A 308 -7.44 -12.31 30.77
CA GLN A 308 -8.47 -12.63 31.78
C GLN A 308 -7.89 -12.74 33.18
N TYR A 309 -6.70 -13.35 33.34
CA TYR A 309 -6.01 -13.43 34.59
C TYR A 309 -5.63 -12.04 35.11
N LEU A 310 -5.00 -11.21 34.26
CA LEU A 310 -4.60 -9.85 34.65
C LEU A 310 -5.80 -8.99 35.05
N GLU A 311 -6.92 -9.12 34.35
CA GLU A 311 -8.19 -8.45 34.67
C GLU A 311 -8.73 -8.90 36.05
N ARG A 312 -8.76 -10.22 36.32
CA ARG A 312 -9.23 -10.76 37.58
C ARG A 312 -8.39 -10.33 38.77
N ILE A 313 -7.06 -10.25 38.64
CA ILE A 313 -6.17 -9.76 39.70
C ILE A 313 -6.09 -8.23 39.76
N GLY A 314 -6.80 -7.51 38.87
CA GLY A 314 -6.81 -6.05 38.83
C GLY A 314 -5.49 -5.42 38.41
N ARG A 315 -4.63 -6.15 37.66
CA ARG A 315 -3.35 -5.65 37.16
C ARG A 315 -3.56 -5.01 35.79
N GLU A 316 -3.13 -3.77 35.65
CA GLU A 316 -3.27 -3.01 34.38
C GLU A 316 -2.48 -3.68 33.25
N PHE A 317 -3.05 -3.70 32.05
CA PHE A 317 -2.37 -4.23 30.87
C PHE A 317 -2.80 -3.50 29.60
N ALA A 318 -1.91 -3.54 28.59
CA ALA A 318 -2.17 -3.03 27.26
C ALA A 318 -1.81 -4.08 26.20
N ILE A 319 -2.74 -4.31 25.25
CA ILE A 319 -2.50 -5.20 24.12
C ILE A 319 -2.16 -4.35 22.90
N MET A 320 -1.04 -4.67 22.25
CA MET A 320 -0.55 -3.95 21.09
C MET A 320 -0.15 -4.92 19.98
N ALA A 321 -0.19 -4.41 18.75
CA ALA A 321 0.33 -5.12 17.58
C ALA A 321 1.03 -4.15 16.61
N PRO A 322 1.93 -4.64 15.73
CA PRO A 322 2.62 -3.81 14.75
C PRO A 322 1.70 -3.18 13.71
N THR A 323 0.61 -3.86 13.36
CA THR A 323 -0.36 -3.42 12.34
C THR A 323 -1.75 -3.29 12.91
N GLY A 324 -2.58 -2.41 12.31
CA GLY A 324 -3.96 -2.24 12.74
C GLY A 324 -4.81 -3.51 12.55
N LYS A 325 -4.53 -4.27 11.48
CA LYS A 325 -5.21 -5.52 11.22
C LYS A 325 -4.90 -6.56 12.31
N ALA A 326 -3.63 -6.71 12.71
CA ALA A 326 -3.26 -7.61 13.80
C ALA A 326 -3.87 -7.16 15.13
N ALA A 327 -3.88 -5.85 15.41
CA ALA A 327 -4.55 -5.30 16.59
C ALA A 327 -6.05 -5.63 16.62
N LYS A 328 -6.73 -5.50 15.49
CA LYS A 328 -8.15 -5.87 15.37
C LYS A 328 -8.38 -7.37 15.60
N VAL A 329 -7.60 -8.23 14.95
CA VAL A 329 -7.71 -9.69 15.11
C VAL A 329 -7.49 -10.12 16.56
N ILE A 330 -6.47 -9.58 17.25
CA ILE A 330 -6.23 -9.95 18.66
C ILE A 330 -7.31 -9.38 19.59
N SER A 331 -7.83 -8.18 19.29
CA SER A 331 -8.96 -7.60 20.04
C SER A 331 -10.20 -8.48 19.95
N ASP A 332 -10.58 -8.90 18.74
CA ASP A 332 -11.74 -9.76 18.50
C ASP A 332 -11.60 -11.12 19.21
N LYS A 333 -10.40 -11.71 19.18
CA LYS A 333 -10.15 -13.04 19.77
C LYS A 333 -10.04 -13.02 21.29
N THR A 334 -9.50 -11.95 21.87
CA THR A 334 -9.35 -11.80 23.32
C THR A 334 -10.56 -11.14 23.98
N MET A 335 -11.41 -10.47 23.18
CA MET A 335 -12.52 -9.61 23.65
C MET A 335 -12.01 -8.45 24.53
N GLN A 336 -10.76 -8.02 24.32
CA GLN A 336 -10.11 -6.93 24.99
C GLN A 336 -9.65 -5.86 23.97
N PRO A 337 -9.68 -4.57 24.31
CA PRO A 337 -9.23 -3.53 23.41
C PRO A 337 -7.74 -3.68 23.08
N ALA A 338 -7.41 -3.67 21.81
CA ALA A 338 -6.04 -3.68 21.33
C ALA A 338 -5.79 -2.51 20.37
N SER A 339 -4.56 -2.03 20.32
CA SER A 339 -4.17 -0.89 19.48
C SER A 339 -2.84 -1.17 18.76
N THR A 340 -2.52 -0.34 17.76
CA THR A 340 -1.19 -0.43 17.17
C THR A 340 -0.13 0.14 18.12
N ILE A 341 1.08 -0.43 18.09
CA ILE A 341 2.22 0.09 18.85
C ILE A 341 2.36 1.59 18.63
N HIS A 342 2.35 2.03 17.39
CA HIS A 342 2.48 3.46 17.02
C HIS A 342 1.43 4.34 17.71
N ARG A 343 0.16 3.91 17.75
CA ARG A 343 -0.93 4.69 18.36
C ARG A 343 -0.78 4.83 19.86
N VAL A 344 -0.25 3.80 20.52
CA VAL A 344 -0.05 3.81 21.97
C VAL A 344 1.13 4.69 22.35
N ILE A 345 2.30 4.53 21.68
CA ILE A 345 3.54 5.13 22.16
C ILE A 345 3.85 6.52 21.60
N TYR A 346 3.27 6.93 20.45
CA TYR A 346 3.58 8.23 19.85
C TYR A 346 2.46 9.25 20.03
N ASN A 347 2.85 10.50 20.22
CA ASN A 347 1.94 11.62 20.40
C ASN A 347 1.59 12.26 19.04
N TYR A 348 0.38 11.96 18.56
CA TYR A 348 -0.15 12.55 17.33
C TYR A 348 -0.72 13.95 17.55
N ASP A 349 -1.01 14.34 18.80
CA ASP A 349 -1.58 15.65 19.12
C ASP A 349 -0.54 16.76 19.16
N ASN A 350 0.74 16.41 19.30
CA ASN A 350 1.85 17.35 19.37
C ASN A 350 2.95 17.04 18.35
N VAL A 351 2.59 17.01 17.07
CA VAL A 351 3.54 16.81 15.97
C VAL A 351 4.38 18.08 15.80
N LYS A 352 5.69 17.98 15.96
CA LYS A 352 6.63 19.07 15.74
C LYS A 352 7.07 19.10 14.29
N GLU A 353 7.12 20.27 13.70
CA GLU A 353 7.70 20.48 12.39
C GLU A 353 9.22 20.64 12.55
N TYR A 354 9.97 19.88 11.77
CA TYR A 354 11.43 19.94 11.78
C TYR A 354 11.93 20.38 10.41
N LYS A 355 12.66 21.51 10.39
CA LYS A 355 13.35 21.97 9.18
C LYS A 355 14.64 21.17 9.05
N VAL A 356 14.78 20.37 8.00
CA VAL A 356 16.06 19.73 7.70
C VAL A 356 16.97 20.80 7.13
N ASP A 357 18.09 21.07 7.80
CA ASP A 357 19.13 21.98 7.31
C ASP A 357 19.64 21.51 5.95
N GLY A 358 19.27 22.23 4.93
CA GLY A 358 19.66 21.98 3.55
C GLY A 358 19.36 23.19 2.72
N VAL A 359 20.39 23.83 2.21
CA VAL A 359 20.48 24.85 1.16
C VAL A 359 19.21 25.71 0.98
N GLU A 360 19.39 27.05 1.14
CA GLU A 360 18.37 28.06 0.85
C GLU A 360 17.57 27.74 -0.43
N GLY A 361 16.26 27.61 -0.30
CA GLY A 361 15.35 27.36 -1.41
C GLY A 361 14.83 25.92 -1.55
N SER A 362 15.29 24.95 -0.74
CA SER A 362 14.72 23.61 -0.63
C SER A 362 14.26 23.33 0.80
N GLU A 363 13.16 23.94 1.20
CA GLU A 363 12.56 23.70 2.51
C GLU A 363 11.94 22.30 2.53
N THR A 364 12.71 21.33 3.03
CA THR A 364 12.19 19.99 3.33
C THR A 364 11.68 20.02 4.76
N TYR A 365 10.39 20.19 4.93
CA TYR A 365 9.75 20.06 6.23
C TYR A 365 9.51 18.56 6.52
N ARG A 366 9.82 18.15 7.74
CA ARG A 366 9.46 16.82 8.26
C ARG A 366 8.62 17.01 9.51
N CYS A 367 7.57 16.23 9.60
CA CYS A 367 6.75 16.16 10.80
C CYS A 367 7.34 15.11 11.76
N TYR A 368 7.44 15.47 13.02
CA TYR A 368 8.01 14.62 14.06
C TYR A 368 6.98 14.37 15.15
N ALA A 369 6.66 13.10 15.40
CA ALA A 369 5.80 12.69 16.51
C ALA A 369 6.68 12.20 17.67
N ASP A 370 6.67 12.93 18.79
CA ASP A 370 7.37 12.55 20.01
C ASP A 370 6.77 11.29 20.66
N LEU A 371 7.57 10.61 21.49
CA LEU A 371 7.04 9.61 22.39
C LEU A 371 6.08 10.24 23.41
N LYS A 372 4.98 9.55 23.70
CA LYS A 372 4.11 9.89 24.82
C LYS A 372 4.84 9.64 26.14
N VAL A 373 4.44 10.39 27.15
CA VAL A 373 4.80 10.06 28.53
C VAL A 373 3.95 8.86 28.97
N ASN A 374 4.59 7.83 29.47
CA ASN A 374 3.90 6.68 30.01
C ASN A 374 3.37 7.01 31.42
N VAL A 375 2.06 6.94 31.58
CA VAL A 375 1.36 7.22 32.85
C VAL A 375 0.78 5.95 33.49
N ASP A 376 1.03 4.78 32.88
CA ASP A 376 0.51 3.51 33.35
C ASP A 376 1.16 3.12 34.69
N THR A 377 0.45 2.29 35.46
CA THR A 377 0.89 1.85 36.80
C THR A 377 2.28 1.19 36.81
N ALA A 378 2.94 1.20 37.96
CA ALA A 378 4.27 0.60 38.12
C ALA A 378 4.32 -0.92 37.89
N GLU A 379 3.17 -1.58 37.80
CA GLU A 379 3.04 -3.03 37.58
C GLU A 379 2.37 -3.38 36.24
N ALA A 380 2.19 -2.41 35.35
CA ALA A 380 1.52 -2.62 34.07
C ALA A 380 2.20 -3.70 33.19
N VAL A 381 1.39 -4.47 32.49
CA VAL A 381 1.83 -5.54 31.58
C VAL A 381 1.52 -5.17 30.14
N TYR A 382 2.52 -5.20 29.28
CA TYR A 382 2.38 -4.90 27.85
C TYR A 382 2.48 -6.19 27.04
N ILE A 383 1.44 -6.51 26.32
CA ILE A 383 1.36 -7.72 25.48
C ILE A 383 1.47 -7.28 24.02
N ILE A 384 2.53 -7.71 23.35
CA ILE A 384 2.82 -7.35 21.96
C ILE A 384 2.62 -8.58 21.08
N ASP A 385 1.48 -8.65 20.39
CA ASP A 385 1.22 -9.73 19.44
C ASP A 385 1.85 -9.46 18.07
N GLU A 386 2.07 -10.50 17.26
CA GLU A 386 2.79 -10.46 15.98
C GLU A 386 4.15 -9.75 16.09
N ALA A 387 4.86 -9.97 17.19
CA ALA A 387 6.13 -9.32 17.50
C ALA A 387 7.24 -9.64 16.47
N SER A 388 7.06 -10.66 15.61
CA SER A 388 7.95 -10.96 14.49
C SER A 388 8.12 -9.77 13.53
N MET A 389 7.14 -8.88 13.46
CA MET A 389 7.14 -7.69 12.60
C MET A 389 7.69 -6.42 13.27
N VAL A 390 8.02 -6.45 14.56
CA VAL A 390 8.53 -5.27 15.27
C VAL A 390 9.98 -5.01 14.85
N SER A 391 10.19 -3.88 14.15
CA SER A 391 11.48 -3.51 13.58
C SER A 391 12.36 -2.77 14.57
N ASP A 392 13.66 -3.02 14.49
CA ASP A 392 14.71 -2.21 15.14
C ASP A 392 15.68 -1.60 14.11
N ARG A 393 15.20 -1.46 12.88
CA ARG A 393 15.91 -0.74 11.82
C ARG A 393 15.43 0.72 11.81
N TYR A 394 16.39 1.64 11.58
CA TYR A 394 16.04 3.03 11.38
C TYR A 394 15.05 3.19 10.22
N SER A 395 13.90 3.74 10.54
CA SER A 395 12.84 4.08 9.59
C SER A 395 12.60 5.57 9.68
N ASP A 396 13.09 6.26 8.69
CA ASP A 396 12.80 7.67 8.47
C ASP A 396 11.70 7.72 7.42
N GLY A 397 10.44 7.76 7.86
CA GLY A 397 9.34 8.05 6.95
C GLY A 397 9.60 9.41 6.31
N GLU A 398 9.57 9.49 4.99
CA GLU A 398 10.02 10.64 4.21
C GLU A 398 9.37 11.97 4.62
N PHE A 399 8.21 11.91 5.23
CA PHE A 399 7.46 13.06 5.73
C PHE A 399 7.21 13.01 7.24
N PHE A 400 6.96 11.81 7.81
CA PHE A 400 6.71 11.61 9.22
C PHE A 400 7.82 10.78 9.85
N ARG A 401 8.51 11.34 10.84
CA ARG A 401 9.41 10.62 11.71
C ARG A 401 8.74 10.35 13.04
N PHE A 402 8.78 9.12 13.48
CA PHE A 402 8.28 8.70 14.78
C PHE A 402 9.42 8.50 15.76
N GLY A 403 9.40 9.22 16.86
CA GLY A 403 10.37 9.09 17.94
C GLY A 403 11.83 9.08 17.47
N SER A 404 12.60 8.08 17.86
CA SER A 404 13.99 7.92 17.44
C SER A 404 14.13 7.38 16.01
N GLY A 405 13.05 6.89 15.38
CA GLY A 405 13.06 6.16 14.13
C GLY A 405 13.29 4.64 14.29
N TYR A 406 13.50 4.15 15.51
CA TYR A 406 13.65 2.74 15.85
C TYR A 406 12.47 2.29 16.70
N LEU A 407 11.54 1.54 16.11
CA LEU A 407 10.27 1.21 16.77
C LEU A 407 10.45 0.39 18.05
N LEU A 408 11.30 -0.64 18.02
CA LEU A 408 11.55 -1.48 19.20
C LEU A 408 12.20 -0.66 20.33
N LYS A 409 13.18 0.17 19.99
CA LYS A 409 13.85 1.08 20.94
C LYS A 409 12.85 2.04 21.59
N ASP A 410 11.98 2.63 20.78
CA ASP A 410 10.98 3.59 21.25
C ASP A 410 9.91 2.92 22.12
N LEU A 411 9.51 1.68 21.77
CA LEU A 411 8.58 0.88 22.57
C LEU A 411 9.16 0.59 23.95
N LEU A 412 10.39 0.07 24.02
CA LEU A 412 11.05 -0.25 25.29
C LEU A 412 11.29 1.02 26.14
N LYS A 413 11.63 2.14 25.49
CA LYS A 413 11.77 3.44 26.14
C LYS A 413 10.44 3.99 26.65
N TYR A 414 9.34 3.84 25.89
CA TYR A 414 8.01 4.24 26.35
C TYR A 414 7.60 3.47 27.60
N ILE A 415 7.85 2.16 27.63
CA ILE A 415 7.53 1.30 28.76
C ILE A 415 8.46 1.60 29.95
N ASN A 416 9.63 2.19 29.71
CA ASN A 416 10.65 2.50 30.72
C ASN A 416 11.27 1.23 31.32
N ILE A 417 11.50 0.24 30.45
CA ILE A 417 11.84 -1.14 30.87
C ILE A 417 13.22 -1.25 31.55
N ASP A 418 14.09 -0.29 31.35
CA ASP A 418 15.45 -0.19 31.86
C ASP A 418 15.54 0.40 33.29
N HIS A 419 14.44 0.92 33.86
CA HIS A 419 14.39 1.44 35.20
C HIS A 419 14.01 0.35 36.23
N ASN A 420 14.66 0.39 37.39
CA ASN A 420 14.49 -0.61 38.45
C ASN A 420 13.47 -0.21 39.53
N ASP A 421 12.78 0.91 39.35
CA ASP A 421 11.85 1.48 40.33
C ASP A 421 10.40 0.97 40.16
N HIS A 422 10.19 0.07 39.20
CA HIS A 422 8.89 -0.50 38.93
C HIS A 422 8.96 -1.97 38.47
N ASN A 423 7.82 -2.66 38.42
CA ASN A 423 7.68 -4.05 37.98
C ASN A 423 6.87 -4.17 36.67
N LYS A 424 7.07 -3.23 35.74
CA LYS A 424 6.46 -3.30 34.38
C LYS A 424 6.99 -4.51 33.64
N LYS A 425 6.11 -5.18 32.90
CA LYS A 425 6.41 -6.41 32.16
C LYS A 425 6.07 -6.25 30.68
N VAL A 426 6.86 -6.89 29.84
CA VAL A 426 6.58 -7.00 28.40
C VAL A 426 6.53 -8.46 28.00
N ILE A 427 5.47 -8.85 27.30
CA ILE A 427 5.31 -10.18 26.71
C ILE A 427 5.29 -10.01 25.19
N PHE A 428 6.36 -10.37 24.51
CA PHE A 428 6.42 -10.44 23.06
C PHE A 428 5.91 -11.80 22.59
N ILE A 429 4.90 -11.81 21.75
CA ILE A 429 4.27 -13.02 21.22
C ILE A 429 4.46 -13.03 19.70
N GLY A 430 4.96 -14.13 19.15
CA GLY A 430 5.18 -14.21 17.71
C GLY A 430 5.68 -15.57 17.25
N ASP A 431 6.14 -15.59 16.00
CA ASP A 431 6.63 -16.79 15.32
C ASP A 431 7.92 -16.46 14.55
N ASN A 432 9.05 -17.00 15.00
CA ASN A 432 10.36 -16.77 14.39
C ASN A 432 10.53 -17.43 13.01
N ALA A 433 9.63 -18.33 12.63
CA ALA A 433 9.62 -18.94 11.30
C ALA A 433 8.93 -18.05 10.25
N GLN A 434 8.15 -17.06 10.68
CA GLN A 434 7.53 -16.08 9.80
C GLN A 434 8.54 -15.05 9.26
N LEU A 435 8.08 -14.23 8.31
CA LEU A 435 8.90 -13.14 7.77
C LEU A 435 9.31 -12.15 8.86
N PRO A 436 10.59 -11.81 8.96
CA PRO A 436 11.06 -10.72 9.82
C PRO A 436 10.63 -9.36 9.27
N PRO A 437 10.86 -8.26 10.00
CA PRO A 437 10.60 -6.92 9.51
C PRO A 437 11.34 -6.65 8.20
N VAL A 438 10.74 -5.84 7.33
CA VAL A 438 11.30 -5.52 6.01
C VAL A 438 12.73 -4.98 6.13
N GLY A 439 13.66 -5.62 5.43
CA GLY A 439 15.08 -5.27 5.43
C GLY A 439 15.87 -5.74 6.66
N MET A 440 15.31 -6.66 7.45
CA MET A 440 16.00 -7.36 8.53
C MET A 440 16.05 -8.88 8.26
N ASN A 441 17.09 -9.54 8.75
CA ASN A 441 17.27 -10.99 8.59
C ASN A 441 16.71 -11.80 9.77
N THR A 442 16.40 -11.14 10.87
CA THR A 442 15.86 -11.73 12.11
C THR A 442 14.76 -10.83 12.68
N SER A 443 13.94 -11.38 13.56
CA SER A 443 12.92 -10.66 14.32
C SER A 443 13.50 -10.20 15.68
N PRO A 444 13.97 -8.95 15.79
CA PRO A 444 14.73 -8.50 16.97
C PRO A 444 13.94 -8.57 18.27
N ALA A 445 12.63 -8.36 18.22
CA ALA A 445 11.75 -8.43 19.40
C ALA A 445 11.51 -9.88 19.89
N LEU A 446 11.85 -10.90 19.11
CA LEU A 446 11.74 -12.32 19.46
C LEU A 446 13.10 -13.00 19.66
N ASP A 447 14.18 -12.24 19.65
CA ASP A 447 15.55 -12.74 19.83
C ASP A 447 16.08 -12.32 21.22
N ALA A 448 16.18 -13.30 22.12
CA ALA A 448 16.64 -13.07 23.48
C ALA A 448 18.07 -12.54 23.56
N SER A 449 18.96 -13.02 22.66
CA SER A 449 20.35 -12.57 22.60
C SER A 449 20.42 -11.12 22.14
N TYR A 450 19.67 -10.78 21.10
CA TYR A 450 19.57 -9.42 20.58
C TYR A 450 19.08 -8.42 21.65
N LEU A 451 17.99 -8.77 22.35
CA LEU A 451 17.41 -7.93 23.41
C LEU A 451 18.39 -7.73 24.57
N LYS A 452 19.08 -8.80 24.98
CA LYS A 452 20.08 -8.74 26.05
C LYS A 452 21.30 -7.88 25.67
N GLU A 453 21.81 -8.04 24.45
CA GLU A 453 23.01 -7.33 23.98
C GLU A 453 22.75 -5.85 23.70
N ASN A 454 21.62 -5.51 23.08
CA ASN A 454 21.33 -4.15 22.64
C ASN A 454 20.55 -3.32 23.67
N TYR A 455 19.76 -3.96 24.54
CA TYR A 455 18.87 -3.29 25.48
C TYR A 455 19.14 -3.66 26.94
N GLN A 456 20.05 -4.59 27.21
CA GLN A 456 20.47 -5.01 28.55
C GLN A 456 19.29 -5.48 29.45
N VAL A 457 18.24 -6.01 28.85
CA VAL A 457 17.05 -6.51 29.56
C VAL A 457 17.18 -7.97 29.91
N ALA A 458 16.61 -8.36 31.05
CA ALA A 458 16.53 -9.75 31.47
C ALA A 458 15.33 -10.44 30.78
N VAL A 459 15.62 -11.47 30.01
CA VAL A 459 14.66 -12.12 29.12
C VAL A 459 14.39 -13.54 29.56
N ALA A 460 13.11 -13.88 29.81
CA ALA A 460 12.60 -15.25 29.85
C ALA A 460 12.01 -15.62 28.50
N SER A 461 11.99 -16.90 28.16
CA SER A 461 11.42 -17.38 26.89
C SER A 461 10.72 -18.71 27.04
N GLY A 462 9.65 -18.88 26.29
CA GLY A 462 8.90 -20.12 26.17
C GLY A 462 8.52 -20.42 24.74
N TYR A 463 8.39 -21.70 24.39
CA TYR A 463 8.16 -22.18 23.06
C TYR A 463 6.93 -23.07 22.99
N LEU A 464 5.95 -22.72 22.15
CA LEU A 464 4.80 -23.53 21.79
C LEU A 464 5.08 -24.25 20.46
N THR A 465 5.32 -25.56 20.56
CA THR A 465 5.64 -26.39 19.38
C THR A 465 4.49 -27.31 18.98
N GLU A 466 3.59 -27.64 19.92
CA GLU A 466 2.47 -28.56 19.69
C GLU A 466 1.36 -27.84 18.91
N VAL A 467 1.04 -28.32 17.71
CA VAL A 467 -0.08 -27.81 16.91
C VAL A 467 -1.40 -28.34 17.43
N VAL A 468 -2.29 -27.46 17.86
CA VAL A 468 -3.60 -27.80 18.46
C VAL A 468 -4.72 -27.83 17.43
N ARG A 469 -4.57 -27.11 16.31
CA ARG A 469 -5.57 -27.05 15.24
C ARG A 469 -5.58 -28.36 14.46
N GLN A 470 -6.69 -29.05 14.59
CA GLN A 470 -7.16 -30.21 13.82
C GLN A 470 -6.24 -31.45 13.78
N LYS A 471 -6.64 -32.45 14.52
CA LYS A 471 -6.28 -33.84 14.25
C LYS A 471 -6.92 -34.26 12.92
N GLY A 472 -6.19 -34.20 11.83
CA GLY A 472 -6.60 -34.64 10.51
C GLY A 472 -5.49 -34.39 9.49
N ASP A 473 -5.52 -35.07 8.38
CA ASP A 473 -4.52 -35.02 7.29
C ASP A 473 -4.51 -33.66 6.56
N SER A 474 -4.17 -32.58 7.27
CA SER A 474 -4.02 -31.26 6.62
C SER A 474 -2.68 -31.13 5.93
N GLY A 475 -2.66 -31.16 4.60
CA GLY A 475 -1.49 -30.93 3.78
C GLY A 475 -0.91 -29.54 3.98
N VAL A 476 -1.74 -28.53 4.31
CA VAL A 476 -1.26 -27.18 4.65
C VAL A 476 -0.37 -27.23 5.90
N LEU A 477 -0.80 -27.90 6.95
CA LEU A 477 -0.02 -28.03 8.20
C LEU A 477 1.25 -28.87 7.99
N ASN A 478 1.18 -29.94 7.20
CA ASN A 478 2.33 -30.78 6.88
C ASN A 478 3.40 -30.00 6.10
N ASN A 479 2.96 -29.21 5.10
CA ASN A 479 3.88 -28.35 4.34
C ASN A 479 4.47 -27.24 5.21
N ALA A 480 3.69 -26.62 6.08
CA ALA A 480 4.18 -25.63 7.03
C ALA A 480 5.22 -26.24 8.00
N ALA A 481 4.97 -27.47 8.50
CA ALA A 481 5.92 -28.20 9.34
C ALA A 481 7.23 -28.48 8.60
N MET A 482 7.16 -28.96 7.37
CA MET A 482 8.34 -29.24 6.53
C MET A 482 9.18 -27.96 6.29
N LEU A 483 8.53 -26.82 6.01
CA LEU A 483 9.22 -25.53 5.83
C LEU A 483 9.92 -25.09 7.13
N ARG A 484 9.24 -25.24 8.25
CA ARG A 484 9.75 -24.91 9.58
C ARG A 484 10.98 -25.78 9.93
N ASP A 485 10.86 -27.10 9.74
CA ASP A 485 11.97 -28.03 10.00
C ASP A 485 13.21 -27.66 9.17
N GLY A 486 13.00 -27.25 7.91
CA GLY A 486 14.06 -26.69 7.06
C GLY A 486 14.66 -25.42 7.62
N LEU A 487 13.86 -24.52 8.18
CA LEU A 487 14.30 -23.28 8.82
C LEU A 487 15.11 -23.54 10.10
N GLU A 488 14.66 -24.48 10.95
CA GLU A 488 15.34 -24.86 12.20
C GLU A 488 16.69 -25.54 11.95
N GLN A 489 16.71 -26.47 10.97
CA GLN A 489 17.91 -27.19 10.60
C GLN A 489 18.84 -26.40 9.69
N ASN A 490 18.44 -25.22 9.26
CA ASN A 490 19.15 -24.38 8.28
C ASN A 490 19.44 -25.12 6.95
N LEU A 491 18.47 -25.95 6.51
CA LEU A 491 18.56 -26.78 5.32
C LEU A 491 17.59 -26.27 4.24
N PHE A 492 18.13 -25.65 3.20
CA PHE A 492 17.35 -25.02 2.10
C PHE A 492 17.60 -25.68 0.74
N ASN A 493 18.10 -26.90 0.71
CA ASN A 493 18.50 -27.59 -0.52
C ASN A 493 17.37 -28.40 -1.17
N LYS A 494 16.26 -28.59 -0.48
CA LYS A 494 15.13 -29.40 -0.97
C LYS A 494 13.80 -28.75 -0.56
N LEU A 495 12.96 -28.53 -1.55
CA LEU A 495 11.58 -28.10 -1.37
C LEU A 495 10.68 -29.07 -2.14
N LYS A 496 9.83 -29.80 -1.43
CA LYS A 496 8.86 -30.70 -2.03
C LYS A 496 7.55 -30.57 -1.25
N PHE A 497 6.58 -29.88 -1.84
CA PHE A 497 5.25 -29.80 -1.26
C PHE A 497 4.51 -31.13 -1.30
N GLU A 498 3.85 -31.44 -0.22
CA GLU A 498 2.85 -32.49 -0.16
C GLU A 498 1.57 -31.96 -0.80
N VAL A 499 1.13 -32.64 -1.85
CA VAL A 499 -0.14 -32.38 -2.56
C VAL A 499 -1.06 -33.56 -2.23
N ASN A 500 -2.24 -33.27 -1.71
CA ASN A 500 -3.15 -34.31 -1.23
C ASN A 500 -4.53 -34.28 -1.89
N ASP A 501 -4.77 -33.39 -2.86
CA ASP A 501 -6.05 -33.19 -3.58
C ASP A 501 -7.27 -32.93 -2.69
N HIS A 502 -7.01 -32.61 -1.41
CA HIS A 502 -8.06 -32.30 -0.43
C HIS A 502 -7.98 -30.80 -0.01
N ASP A 503 -6.82 -30.33 0.45
CA ASP A 503 -6.57 -28.95 0.88
C ASP A 503 -5.33 -28.32 0.23
N VAL A 504 -4.47 -29.12 -0.41
CA VAL A 504 -3.29 -28.63 -1.16
C VAL A 504 -3.26 -29.20 -2.56
N PHE A 505 -3.33 -28.32 -3.54
CA PHE A 505 -3.40 -28.66 -4.95
C PHE A 505 -2.20 -28.11 -5.70
N ASN A 506 -1.68 -28.88 -6.66
CA ASN A 506 -0.69 -28.39 -7.60
C ASN A 506 -1.39 -27.73 -8.79
N LEU A 507 -1.02 -26.51 -9.11
CA LEU A 507 -1.63 -25.73 -10.16
C LEU A 507 -0.57 -25.19 -11.11
N SER A 508 -0.80 -25.33 -12.43
CA SER A 508 0.07 -24.69 -13.42
C SER A 508 -0.13 -23.18 -13.40
N SER A 509 0.93 -22.44 -13.71
CA SER A 509 0.84 -20.95 -13.76
C SER A 509 -0.20 -20.45 -14.76
N GLU A 510 -0.44 -21.19 -15.84
CA GLU A 510 -1.45 -20.86 -16.86
C GLU A 510 -2.88 -20.95 -16.30
N ASN A 511 -3.12 -21.89 -15.41
CA ASN A 511 -4.44 -22.14 -14.82
C ASN A 511 -4.69 -21.34 -13.53
N LEU A 512 -3.68 -20.67 -12.97
CA LEU A 512 -3.82 -19.96 -11.71
C LEU A 512 -4.95 -18.91 -11.76
N LEU A 513 -4.97 -18.07 -12.79
CA LEU A 513 -5.98 -17.03 -12.93
C LEU A 513 -7.40 -17.62 -13.09
N SER A 514 -7.58 -18.61 -13.97
CA SER A 514 -8.89 -19.23 -14.19
C SER A 514 -9.41 -19.90 -12.94
N THR A 515 -8.56 -20.65 -12.22
CA THR A 515 -8.95 -21.32 -10.98
C THR A 515 -9.25 -20.33 -9.85
N TYR A 516 -8.49 -19.23 -9.76
CA TYR A 516 -8.82 -18.14 -8.83
C TYR A 516 -10.21 -17.54 -9.13
N LEU A 517 -10.51 -17.25 -10.40
CA LEU A 517 -11.82 -16.73 -10.80
C LEU A 517 -12.94 -17.72 -10.49
N ASP A 518 -12.73 -19.01 -10.72
CA ASP A 518 -13.69 -20.06 -10.40
C ASP A 518 -13.92 -20.17 -8.88
N SER A 519 -12.88 -20.03 -8.06
CA SER A 519 -12.99 -20.01 -6.59
C SER A 519 -13.83 -18.85 -6.06
N CYS A 520 -13.99 -17.80 -6.84
CA CYS A 520 -14.85 -16.64 -6.55
C CYS A 520 -16.22 -16.72 -7.25
N ASP A 521 -16.60 -17.90 -7.81
CA ASP A 521 -17.78 -18.05 -8.67
C ASP A 521 -17.85 -17.02 -9.81
N ARG A 522 -16.71 -16.56 -10.26
CA ARG A 522 -16.54 -15.48 -11.27
C ARG A 522 -17.30 -14.20 -10.91
N LYS A 523 -17.44 -13.89 -9.61
CA LYS A 523 -18.13 -12.70 -9.09
C LYS A 523 -17.18 -11.85 -8.24
N VAL A 524 -17.09 -10.56 -8.54
CA VAL A 524 -16.29 -9.59 -7.77
C VAL A 524 -16.67 -9.63 -6.27
N SER A 525 -17.96 -9.74 -5.96
CA SER A 525 -18.44 -9.74 -4.58
C SER A 525 -17.91 -10.92 -3.73
N ARG A 526 -17.43 -12.00 -4.35
CA ARG A 526 -16.88 -13.18 -3.67
C ARG A 526 -15.34 -13.22 -3.64
N THR A 527 -14.66 -12.22 -4.18
CA THR A 527 -13.19 -12.15 -4.16
C THR A 527 -12.61 -11.97 -2.74
N GLY A 528 -13.44 -11.68 -1.74
CA GLY A 528 -13.02 -11.61 -0.34
C GLY A 528 -12.63 -12.96 0.29
N GLU A 529 -13.15 -14.06 -0.24
CA GLU A 529 -12.90 -15.42 0.27
C GLU A 529 -11.58 -16.01 -0.25
N SER A 530 -11.06 -15.49 -1.36
CA SER A 530 -9.86 -15.97 -2.04
C SER A 530 -8.85 -14.85 -2.25
N ILE A 531 -7.56 -15.24 -2.26
CA ILE A 531 -6.45 -14.29 -2.46
C ILE A 531 -5.33 -14.92 -3.29
N ILE A 532 -4.67 -14.11 -4.13
CA ILE A 532 -3.42 -14.49 -4.78
C ILE A 532 -2.26 -13.85 -4.00
N ILE A 533 -1.31 -14.67 -3.55
CA ILE A 533 -0.10 -14.20 -2.86
C ILE A 533 1.11 -14.38 -3.79
N ALA A 534 1.83 -13.30 -4.04
CA ALA A 534 3.01 -13.28 -4.88
C ALA A 534 4.24 -12.73 -4.14
N SER A 535 5.43 -13.05 -4.65
CA SER A 535 6.70 -12.71 -3.98
C SER A 535 7.14 -11.26 -4.19
N SER A 536 6.64 -10.58 -5.22
CA SER A 536 7.04 -9.20 -5.57
C SER A 536 5.85 -8.29 -5.86
N ASN A 537 6.02 -6.98 -5.62
CA ASN A 537 5.01 -5.99 -5.96
C ASN A 537 4.68 -5.95 -7.46
N ARG A 538 5.66 -6.23 -8.33
CA ARG A 538 5.46 -6.33 -9.77
C ARG A 538 4.49 -7.47 -10.14
N GLN A 539 4.70 -8.66 -9.59
CA GLN A 539 3.77 -9.79 -9.81
C GLN A 539 2.39 -9.51 -9.23
N VAL A 540 2.31 -8.89 -8.05
CA VAL A 540 1.05 -8.45 -7.45
C VAL A 540 0.31 -7.49 -8.37
N ALA A 541 0.99 -6.48 -8.93
CA ALA A 541 0.40 -5.53 -9.86
C ALA A 541 -0.11 -6.23 -11.14
N GLU A 542 0.66 -7.20 -11.66
CA GLU A 542 0.28 -7.98 -12.84
C GLU A 542 -0.99 -8.82 -12.59
N TYR A 543 -1.04 -9.57 -11.48
CA TYR A 543 -2.26 -10.34 -11.13
C TYR A 543 -3.45 -9.44 -10.87
N ASN A 544 -3.27 -8.32 -10.18
CA ASN A 544 -4.34 -7.34 -9.97
C ASN A 544 -4.89 -6.82 -11.31
N ARG A 545 -4.01 -6.53 -12.28
CA ARG A 545 -4.40 -6.11 -13.62
C ARG A 545 -5.18 -7.20 -14.36
N LEU A 546 -4.68 -8.44 -14.35
CA LEU A 546 -5.30 -9.57 -15.05
C LEU A 546 -6.68 -9.92 -14.48
N VAL A 547 -6.81 -9.98 -13.14
CA VAL A 547 -8.10 -10.23 -12.47
C VAL A 547 -9.08 -9.11 -12.77
N ARG A 548 -8.60 -7.88 -12.74
CA ARG A 548 -9.42 -6.71 -13.03
C ARG A 548 -9.88 -6.65 -14.49
N GLU A 549 -9.00 -7.01 -15.43
CA GLU A 549 -9.34 -7.09 -16.86
C GLU A 549 -10.46 -8.10 -17.14
N TYR A 550 -10.50 -9.21 -16.38
CA TYR A 550 -11.60 -10.17 -16.46
C TYR A 550 -12.92 -9.59 -15.97
N PHE A 551 -12.92 -9.00 -14.77
CA PHE A 551 -14.16 -8.50 -14.15
C PHE A 551 -14.69 -7.23 -14.81
N PHE A 552 -13.80 -6.39 -15.34
CA PHE A 552 -14.12 -5.08 -15.90
C PHE A 552 -13.48 -4.92 -17.28
N THR A 553 -13.80 -5.83 -18.19
CA THR A 553 -13.23 -5.90 -19.54
C THR A 553 -13.28 -4.55 -20.26
N GLY A 554 -12.14 -4.10 -20.76
CA GLY A 554 -11.99 -2.82 -21.47
C GLY A 554 -11.95 -1.58 -20.58
N GLN A 555 -12.08 -1.73 -19.25
CA GLN A 555 -12.01 -0.62 -18.30
C GLN A 555 -10.56 -0.45 -17.80
N GLN A 556 -9.83 0.48 -18.40
CA GLN A 556 -8.46 0.78 -17.95
C GLN A 556 -8.43 1.53 -16.63
N GLN A 557 -9.39 2.42 -16.39
CA GLN A 557 -9.52 3.18 -15.15
C GLN A 557 -10.33 2.41 -14.12
N MET A 558 -10.22 2.82 -12.84
CA MET A 558 -11.01 2.25 -11.76
C MET A 558 -12.51 2.44 -12.00
N VAL A 559 -13.28 1.51 -11.51
CA VAL A 559 -14.74 1.52 -11.61
C VAL A 559 -15.38 1.13 -10.27
N ALA A 560 -16.67 1.40 -10.15
CA ALA A 560 -17.46 0.91 -9.04
C ALA A 560 -17.40 -0.63 -8.97
N GLY A 561 -17.18 -1.18 -7.78
CA GLY A 561 -16.99 -2.61 -7.54
C GLY A 561 -15.53 -3.06 -7.47
N ASP A 562 -14.57 -2.22 -7.85
CA ASP A 562 -13.14 -2.56 -7.70
C ASP A 562 -12.78 -2.84 -6.24
N LYS A 563 -12.14 -3.97 -5.98
CA LYS A 563 -11.59 -4.33 -4.68
C LYS A 563 -10.26 -3.62 -4.48
N VAL A 564 -10.12 -2.94 -3.36
CA VAL A 564 -8.91 -2.18 -3.02
C VAL A 564 -8.35 -2.60 -1.66
N ILE A 565 -7.09 -2.25 -1.44
CA ILE A 565 -6.39 -2.40 -0.16
C ILE A 565 -5.73 -1.07 0.19
N SER A 566 -5.90 -0.61 1.42
CA SER A 566 -5.18 0.56 1.92
C SER A 566 -3.70 0.26 2.08
N VAL A 567 -2.83 1.17 1.64
CA VAL A 567 -1.37 1.05 1.80
C VAL A 567 -0.80 2.09 2.76
N ALA A 568 -1.67 2.83 3.44
CA ALA A 568 -1.33 3.77 4.50
C ALA A 568 -2.41 3.74 5.58
N ASN A 569 -2.08 4.25 6.77
CA ASN A 569 -3.07 4.48 7.80
C ASN A 569 -3.80 5.80 7.53
N HIS A 570 -5.12 5.78 7.65
CA HIS A 570 -5.99 6.95 7.52
C HIS A 570 -6.84 7.10 8.78
N TYR A 571 -6.56 8.15 9.54
CA TYR A 571 -7.28 8.45 10.78
C TYR A 571 -8.32 9.53 10.51
N ARG A 572 -9.58 9.15 10.52
CA ARG A 572 -10.75 10.04 10.39
C ARG A 572 -11.49 10.10 11.71
N ALA A 573 -12.33 11.10 11.87
CA ALA A 573 -13.17 11.22 13.06
C ALA A 573 -14.21 10.08 13.18
N ASP A 574 -14.63 9.55 12.04
CA ASP A 574 -15.67 8.53 11.90
C ASP A 574 -15.14 7.11 11.69
N ALA A 575 -13.85 6.93 11.31
CA ALA A 575 -13.27 5.62 11.08
C ALA A 575 -11.75 5.65 11.04
N CYS A 576 -11.13 4.59 11.56
CA CYS A 576 -9.70 4.34 11.46
C CYS A 576 -9.47 3.23 10.42
N ILE A 577 -8.97 3.59 9.23
CA ILE A 577 -8.62 2.63 8.20
C ILE A 577 -7.11 2.43 8.24
N THR A 578 -6.70 1.19 8.48
CA THR A 578 -5.30 0.85 8.67
C THR A 578 -4.65 0.27 7.40
N ASN A 579 -3.31 0.36 7.34
CA ASN A 579 -2.56 -0.27 6.26
C ASN A 579 -2.83 -1.78 6.24
N GLY A 580 -3.19 -2.30 5.07
CA GLY A 580 -3.55 -3.70 4.86
C GLY A 580 -5.05 -4.00 4.94
N GLU A 581 -5.89 -3.03 5.28
CA GLU A 581 -7.35 -3.21 5.25
C GLU A 581 -7.90 -3.23 3.84
N PHE A 582 -8.80 -4.18 3.59
CA PHE A 582 -9.51 -4.32 2.33
C PHE A 582 -10.78 -3.49 2.30
N GLY A 583 -11.01 -2.84 1.19
CA GLY A 583 -12.21 -2.07 0.89
C GLY A 583 -12.66 -2.26 -0.55
N MET A 584 -13.60 -1.44 -0.97
CA MET A 584 -14.10 -1.40 -2.34
C MET A 584 -14.37 0.03 -2.79
N ILE A 585 -14.26 0.27 -4.08
CA ILE A 585 -14.79 1.47 -4.72
C ILE A 585 -16.32 1.27 -4.84
N LYS A 586 -17.10 2.00 -4.08
CA LYS A 586 -18.55 1.92 -4.16
C LYS A 586 -19.08 2.71 -5.36
N GLU A 587 -18.49 3.87 -5.59
CA GLU A 587 -18.87 4.79 -6.65
C GLU A 587 -17.70 5.68 -7.03
N VAL A 588 -17.60 6.05 -8.31
CA VAL A 588 -16.64 7.03 -8.82
C VAL A 588 -17.38 8.33 -9.07
N LEU A 589 -17.11 9.35 -8.25
CA LEU A 589 -17.85 10.62 -8.29
C LEU A 589 -17.36 11.54 -9.41
N SER A 590 -16.06 11.51 -9.70
CA SER A 590 -15.44 12.34 -10.73
C SER A 590 -15.30 11.57 -12.04
N PRO A 591 -15.84 12.04 -13.18
CA PRO A 591 -15.72 11.35 -14.47
C PRO A 591 -14.29 11.29 -14.99
N HIS A 592 -13.44 12.26 -14.62
CA HIS A 592 -12.05 12.36 -15.04
C HIS A 592 -11.12 12.51 -13.83
N SER A 593 -9.86 12.06 -14.02
CA SER A 593 -8.79 12.27 -13.02
C SER A 593 -8.41 13.75 -13.00
N GLU A 594 -8.29 14.30 -11.80
CA GLU A 594 -7.68 15.62 -11.59
C GLU A 594 -6.16 15.47 -11.64
N LEU A 595 -5.52 16.00 -12.69
CA LEU A 595 -4.08 15.95 -12.88
C LEU A 595 -3.43 17.22 -12.33
N ILE A 596 -2.49 17.04 -11.41
CA ILE A 596 -1.72 18.12 -10.79
C ILE A 596 -0.24 17.90 -11.07
N SER A 597 0.40 18.89 -11.67
CA SER A 597 1.84 18.91 -11.90
C SER A 597 2.52 19.83 -10.90
N VAL A 598 3.49 19.32 -10.16
CA VAL A 598 4.19 20.04 -9.11
C VAL A 598 5.69 20.02 -9.39
N ASP A 599 6.30 21.18 -9.42
CA ASP A 599 7.76 21.32 -9.50
C ASP A 599 8.35 21.21 -8.09
N ILE A 600 9.18 20.20 -7.87
CA ILE A 600 9.90 19.99 -6.62
C ILE A 600 11.40 20.17 -6.84
N SER A 601 12.10 20.63 -5.82
CA SER A 601 13.56 20.69 -5.83
C SER A 601 14.13 19.44 -5.17
N VAL A 602 14.93 18.68 -5.88
CA VAL A 602 15.61 17.47 -5.39
C VAL A 602 17.12 17.62 -5.53
N LYS A 603 17.86 16.98 -4.64
CA LYS A 603 19.33 16.97 -4.71
C LYS A 603 19.74 15.97 -5.79
N GLY A 604 20.43 16.44 -6.82
CA GLY A 604 21.01 15.59 -7.87
C GLY A 604 22.23 14.80 -7.39
N ASP A 605 22.68 13.86 -8.20
CA ASP A 605 23.83 12.98 -7.91
C ASP A 605 25.14 13.78 -7.69
N THR A 606 25.24 14.97 -8.26
CA THR A 606 26.38 15.91 -8.08
C THR A 606 26.27 16.80 -6.85
N GLY A 607 25.14 16.69 -6.10
CA GLY A 607 24.88 17.54 -4.94
C GLY A 607 24.15 18.84 -5.24
N ASP A 608 23.97 19.18 -6.52
CA ASP A 608 23.24 20.36 -6.96
C ASP A 608 21.72 20.17 -6.84
N MET A 609 21.00 21.27 -6.63
CA MET A 609 19.54 21.25 -6.58
C MET A 609 18.97 21.26 -8.01
N VAL A 610 18.26 20.21 -8.36
CA VAL A 610 17.61 20.06 -9.66
C VAL A 610 16.09 20.15 -9.49
N LYS A 611 15.44 20.93 -10.36
CA LYS A 611 13.98 20.94 -10.44
C LYS A 611 13.48 19.68 -11.14
N ARG A 612 12.57 18.96 -10.48
CA ARG A 612 11.91 17.80 -11.04
C ARG A 612 10.41 18.01 -11.03
N LYS A 613 9.77 17.76 -12.16
CA LYS A 613 8.32 17.82 -12.28
C LYS A 613 7.70 16.49 -11.87
N VAL A 614 6.77 16.52 -10.94
CA VAL A 614 6.03 15.34 -10.45
C VAL A 614 4.56 15.52 -10.79
N ASN A 615 3.99 14.49 -11.42
CA ASN A 615 2.57 14.46 -11.76
C ASN A 615 1.83 13.58 -10.77
N LEU A 616 0.79 14.14 -10.16
CA LEU A 616 -0.12 13.43 -9.26
C LEU A 616 -1.52 13.43 -9.90
N SER A 617 -2.21 12.32 -9.82
CA SER A 617 -3.60 12.22 -10.25
C SER A 617 -4.50 11.88 -9.06
N PHE A 618 -5.61 12.59 -8.96
CA PHE A 618 -6.59 12.42 -7.90
C PHE A 618 -7.97 12.10 -8.48
N ARG A 619 -8.76 11.39 -7.70
CA ARG A 619 -10.15 11.10 -8.02
C ARG A 619 -11.01 11.12 -6.77
N ASP A 620 -12.22 11.66 -6.91
CA ASP A 620 -13.22 11.61 -5.85
C ASP A 620 -14.07 10.36 -6.01
N VAL A 621 -14.22 9.62 -4.92
CA VAL A 621 -14.89 8.31 -4.89
C VAL A 621 -15.69 8.14 -3.60
N ILE A 622 -16.68 7.24 -3.63
CA ILE A 622 -17.24 6.68 -2.40
C ILE A 622 -16.49 5.37 -2.13
N LEU A 623 -15.82 5.32 -0.98
CA LEU A 623 -15.14 4.12 -0.50
C LEU A 623 -16.04 3.35 0.45
N GLY A 624 -15.98 2.02 0.40
CA GLY A 624 -16.58 1.11 1.34
C GLY A 624 -15.53 0.29 2.08
N PHE A 625 -15.59 0.32 3.40
CA PHE A 625 -14.77 -0.49 4.30
C PHE A 625 -15.66 -1.18 5.33
N ARG A 626 -15.09 -1.98 6.22
CA ARG A 626 -15.78 -2.55 7.37
C ARG A 626 -15.33 -1.84 8.65
N ASN A 627 -16.30 -1.50 9.51
CA ASN A 627 -16.02 -0.96 10.84
C ASN A 627 -15.48 -2.07 11.78
N ASP A 628 -15.22 -1.71 13.03
CA ASP A 628 -14.72 -2.65 14.06
C ASP A 628 -15.70 -3.76 14.41
N TYR A 629 -16.97 -3.59 14.10
CA TYR A 629 -18.02 -4.60 14.28
C TYR A 629 -18.22 -5.47 13.02
N GLY A 630 -17.41 -5.28 11.97
CA GLY A 630 -17.52 -6.01 10.70
C GLY A 630 -18.62 -5.51 9.76
N GLU A 631 -19.34 -4.44 10.12
CA GLU A 631 -20.40 -3.86 9.32
C GLU A 631 -19.83 -2.97 8.21
N PRO A 632 -20.42 -2.98 7.01
CA PRO A 632 -20.00 -2.11 5.93
C PRO A 632 -20.36 -0.65 6.21
N PHE A 633 -19.41 0.26 6.04
CA PHE A 633 -19.65 1.69 6.07
C PHE A 633 -19.07 2.34 4.82
N PHE A 634 -19.69 3.42 4.37
CA PHE A 634 -19.38 4.11 3.13
C PHE A 634 -19.16 5.59 3.39
N PHE A 635 -18.16 6.17 2.71
CA PHE A 635 -17.86 7.59 2.86
C PHE A 635 -17.18 8.14 1.61
N GLU A 636 -17.34 9.43 1.39
CA GLU A 636 -16.65 10.15 0.32
C GLU A 636 -15.18 10.35 0.67
N ALA A 637 -14.33 10.14 -0.33
CA ALA A 637 -12.88 10.27 -0.19
C ALA A 637 -12.24 10.72 -1.49
N LYS A 638 -11.16 11.49 -1.38
CA LYS A 638 -10.21 11.73 -2.44
C LYS A 638 -9.13 10.64 -2.38
N ILE A 639 -8.77 10.07 -3.52
CA ILE A 639 -7.71 9.07 -3.62
C ILE A 639 -6.57 9.56 -4.51
N VAL A 640 -5.35 9.05 -4.28
CA VAL A 640 -4.21 9.21 -5.18
C VAL A 640 -4.31 8.12 -6.23
N GLU A 641 -4.86 8.46 -7.40
CA GLU A 641 -5.25 7.48 -8.42
C GLU A 641 -4.05 6.82 -9.11
N ASN A 642 -2.98 7.56 -9.40
CA ASN A 642 -1.80 6.99 -10.05
C ASN A 642 -1.14 5.86 -9.25
N LEU A 643 -1.32 5.82 -7.93
CA LEU A 643 -0.81 4.73 -7.10
C LEU A 643 -1.50 3.39 -7.38
N LEU A 644 -2.76 3.38 -7.82
CA LEU A 644 -3.49 2.15 -8.15
C LEU A 644 -2.83 1.35 -9.29
N TYR A 645 -2.21 2.03 -10.24
CA TYR A 645 -1.75 1.44 -11.51
C TYR A 645 -0.26 1.15 -11.58
N ASN A 646 0.55 1.68 -10.64
CA ASN A 646 1.99 1.43 -10.62
C ASN A 646 2.33 0.15 -9.82
N ASP A 647 3.56 -0.30 -9.88
CA ASP A 647 4.06 -1.48 -9.15
C ASP A 647 4.76 -1.12 -7.83
N GLN A 648 4.83 0.16 -7.48
CA GLN A 648 5.45 0.61 -6.23
C GLN A 648 4.58 0.27 -5.03
N PRO A 649 5.16 -0.10 -3.88
CA PRO A 649 4.38 -0.46 -2.67
C PRO A 649 3.63 0.72 -2.06
N THR A 650 4.13 1.93 -2.24
CA THR A 650 3.57 3.20 -1.74
C THR A 650 4.02 4.34 -2.65
N LEU A 651 3.62 5.57 -2.34
CA LEU A 651 4.13 6.74 -3.03
C LEU A 651 5.65 6.87 -2.84
N SER A 652 6.32 7.37 -3.86
CA SER A 652 7.74 7.72 -3.79
C SER A 652 7.98 8.96 -2.93
N SER A 653 9.24 9.17 -2.52
CA SER A 653 9.72 10.39 -1.87
C SER A 653 9.30 11.66 -2.58
N ASP A 654 9.51 11.66 -3.87
CA ASP A 654 9.20 12.80 -4.74
C ASP A 654 7.69 13.09 -4.78
N GLU A 655 6.85 12.04 -4.81
CA GLU A 655 5.38 12.18 -4.80
C GLU A 655 4.88 12.70 -3.44
N HIS A 656 5.44 12.22 -2.31
CA HIS A 656 5.11 12.75 -0.99
C HIS A 656 5.52 14.23 -0.86
N LYS A 657 6.71 14.59 -1.36
CA LYS A 657 7.17 15.98 -1.39
C LYS A 657 6.26 16.84 -2.27
N ALA A 658 5.84 16.30 -3.42
CA ALA A 658 4.92 17.01 -4.32
C ALA A 658 3.54 17.26 -3.67
N LEU A 659 3.00 16.30 -2.91
CA LEU A 659 1.77 16.49 -2.14
C LEU A 659 1.90 17.67 -1.15
N TYR A 660 3.02 17.74 -0.44
CA TYR A 660 3.27 18.82 0.52
C TYR A 660 3.48 20.18 -0.18
N VAL A 661 4.28 20.22 -1.25
CA VAL A 661 4.48 21.45 -2.04
C VAL A 661 3.17 21.93 -2.66
N HIS A 662 2.32 20.99 -3.13
CA HIS A 662 0.98 21.31 -3.63
C HIS A 662 0.10 21.94 -2.54
N PHE A 663 0.12 21.38 -1.34
CA PHE A 663 -0.57 21.96 -0.18
C PHE A 663 -0.09 23.38 0.10
N LEU A 664 1.22 23.61 0.20
CA LEU A 664 1.81 24.94 0.46
C LEU A 664 1.49 25.96 -0.64
N ASN A 665 1.40 25.52 -1.89
CA ASN A 665 1.06 26.41 -3.01
C ASN A 665 -0.41 26.87 -2.95
N ARG A 666 -1.31 26.06 -2.39
CA ARG A 666 -2.70 26.44 -2.15
C ARG A 666 -2.90 27.31 -0.91
N HIS A 667 -1.95 27.25 0.05
CA HIS A 667 -1.99 27.98 1.32
C HIS A 667 -0.75 28.84 1.53
N PRO A 668 -0.46 29.81 0.65
CA PRO A 668 0.75 30.62 0.74
C PRO A 668 0.81 31.47 2.02
N GLU A 669 -0.33 31.81 2.60
CA GLU A 669 -0.48 32.56 3.86
C GLU A 669 0.07 31.78 5.08
N LEU A 670 0.06 30.46 5.03
CA LEU A 670 0.54 29.61 6.12
C LEU A 670 2.08 29.47 6.17
N ARG A 671 2.80 29.89 5.12
CA ARG A 671 4.27 29.85 5.07
C ARG A 671 4.96 30.84 6.01
N ARG A 672 4.22 31.80 6.61
CA ARG A 672 4.78 32.81 7.50
C ARG A 672 5.13 32.24 8.86
N LYS A 673 6.30 32.64 9.42
CA LYS A 673 6.68 32.31 10.81
C LYS A 673 5.57 32.71 11.78
N GLY A 674 5.23 31.84 12.73
CA GLY A 674 4.16 32.02 13.71
C GLY A 674 2.82 31.39 13.33
N ASN A 675 2.68 30.79 12.14
CA ASN A 675 1.48 30.09 11.70
C ASN A 675 1.59 28.55 11.82
N GLU A 676 2.58 28.02 12.53
CA GLU A 676 2.88 26.58 12.58
C GLU A 676 1.69 25.74 13.05
N GLN A 677 0.94 26.20 14.06
CA GLN A 677 -0.28 25.53 14.50
C GLN A 677 -1.38 25.54 13.45
N LYS A 678 -1.58 26.69 12.76
CA LYS A 678 -2.58 26.83 11.70
C LYS A 678 -2.24 25.97 10.50
N LEU A 679 -0.95 25.96 10.10
CA LEU A 679 -0.44 25.12 9.03
C LEU A 679 -0.69 23.64 9.33
N ARG A 680 -0.43 23.20 10.55
CA ARG A 680 -0.69 21.85 10.98
C ARG A 680 -2.17 21.44 10.88
N ILE A 681 -3.08 22.28 11.43
CA ILE A 681 -4.52 22.01 11.38
C ILE A 681 -4.97 21.94 9.92
N ALA A 682 -4.56 22.90 9.09
CA ALA A 682 -4.89 22.92 7.68
C ALA A 682 -4.34 21.69 6.93
N LEU A 683 -3.12 21.25 7.24
CA LEU A 683 -2.51 20.07 6.63
C LEU A 683 -3.28 18.79 6.98
N LEU A 684 -3.68 18.62 8.25
CA LEU A 684 -4.45 17.46 8.70
C LEU A 684 -5.87 17.43 8.11
N GLN A 685 -6.40 18.56 7.69
CA GLN A 685 -7.73 18.68 7.08
C GLN A 685 -7.68 18.71 5.55
N ASP A 686 -6.50 18.81 4.96
CA ASP A 686 -6.36 18.96 3.52
C ASP A 686 -6.72 17.69 2.77
N PRO A 687 -7.69 17.74 1.83
CA PRO A 687 -8.17 16.55 1.14
C PRO A 687 -7.16 15.93 0.18
N TYR A 688 -6.23 16.71 -0.37
CA TYR A 688 -5.19 16.20 -1.28
C TYR A 688 -4.03 15.58 -0.53
N PHE A 689 -3.57 16.25 0.53
CA PHE A 689 -2.49 15.73 1.35
C PHE A 689 -2.89 14.42 2.05
N ASN A 690 -4.15 14.35 2.53
CA ASN A 690 -4.72 13.18 3.18
C ASN A 690 -5.48 12.26 2.22
N ALA A 691 -5.32 12.44 0.90
CA ALA A 691 -5.92 11.56 -0.08
C ALA A 691 -5.53 10.10 0.18
N PHE A 692 -6.50 9.20 0.02
CA PHE A 692 -6.31 7.78 0.30
C PHE A 692 -5.28 7.16 -0.66
N LYS A 693 -4.33 6.43 -0.08
CA LYS A 693 -3.31 5.67 -0.79
C LYS A 693 -3.80 4.23 -0.89
N LEU A 694 -4.28 3.85 -2.07
CA LEU A 694 -4.92 2.57 -2.33
C LEU A 694 -4.18 1.81 -3.44
N LYS A 695 -4.26 0.48 -3.36
CA LYS A 695 -3.89 -0.47 -4.43
C LYS A 695 -5.09 -1.37 -4.73
N PHE A 696 -5.11 -2.01 -5.90
CA PHE A 696 -6.06 -3.10 -6.13
C PHE A 696 -5.75 -4.28 -5.20
N GLY A 697 -6.80 -4.94 -4.70
CA GLY A 697 -6.72 -5.90 -3.61
C GLY A 697 -7.02 -7.37 -4.00
N TYR A 698 -6.87 -7.76 -5.26
CA TYR A 698 -7.08 -9.14 -5.70
C TYR A 698 -5.86 -10.01 -5.47
N SER A 699 -4.67 -9.41 -5.48
CA SER A 699 -3.39 -10.04 -5.16
C SER A 699 -2.62 -9.16 -4.18
N ILE A 700 -1.81 -9.78 -3.29
CA ILE A 700 -0.98 -9.11 -2.29
C ILE A 700 0.39 -9.79 -2.15
N THR A 701 1.33 -9.12 -1.48
CA THR A 701 2.61 -9.73 -1.10
C THR A 701 2.49 -10.55 0.18
N GLY A 702 3.42 -11.51 0.41
CA GLY A 702 3.47 -12.31 1.63
C GLY A 702 3.52 -11.46 2.92
N HIS A 703 4.26 -10.35 2.95
CA HIS A 703 4.27 -9.44 4.11
C HIS A 703 2.89 -8.82 4.41
N LYS A 704 2.11 -8.52 3.37
CA LYS A 704 0.74 -8.00 3.56
C LYS A 704 -0.27 -9.09 3.89
N ALA A 705 0.06 -10.35 3.61
CA ALA A 705 -0.75 -11.49 3.99
C ALA A 705 -0.63 -11.84 5.48
N GLN A 706 0.48 -11.48 6.12
CA GLN A 706 0.77 -11.78 7.51
C GLN A 706 -0.35 -11.31 8.45
N GLY A 707 -0.77 -12.16 9.38
CA GLY A 707 -1.90 -11.91 10.27
C GLY A 707 -3.28 -11.96 9.58
N SER A 708 -3.39 -12.56 8.38
CA SER A 708 -4.64 -12.68 7.63
C SER A 708 -5.02 -14.15 7.41
N GLU A 709 -6.32 -14.39 7.17
CA GLU A 709 -6.85 -15.73 6.89
C GLU A 709 -7.80 -15.66 5.69
N TRP A 710 -7.73 -16.62 4.78
CA TRP A 710 -8.64 -16.79 3.63
C TRP A 710 -9.07 -18.25 3.51
N LYS A 711 -10.23 -18.45 2.91
CA LYS A 711 -10.74 -19.77 2.60
C LYS A 711 -9.88 -20.49 1.56
N THR A 712 -9.41 -19.74 0.54
CA THR A 712 -8.59 -20.27 -0.53
C THR A 712 -7.43 -19.30 -0.82
N VAL A 713 -6.22 -19.84 -0.84
CA VAL A 713 -4.99 -19.09 -1.14
C VAL A 713 -4.34 -19.65 -2.40
N PHE A 714 -4.05 -18.77 -3.36
CA PHE A 714 -3.28 -19.07 -4.56
C PHE A 714 -1.87 -18.54 -4.38
N LEU A 715 -0.91 -19.45 -4.23
CA LEU A 715 0.46 -19.09 -3.94
C LEU A 715 1.33 -19.25 -5.18
N GLN A 716 1.92 -18.13 -5.65
CA GLN A 716 2.86 -18.16 -6.75
C GLN A 716 4.26 -18.54 -6.25
N CYS A 717 4.56 -19.84 -6.30
CA CYS A 717 5.83 -20.40 -5.77
C CYS A 717 7.01 -20.33 -6.74
N GLN A 718 6.83 -19.87 -7.98
CA GLN A 718 7.96 -19.80 -8.92
C GLN A 718 8.97 -18.76 -8.47
N THR A 719 10.22 -19.18 -8.38
CA THR A 719 11.35 -18.28 -8.09
C THR A 719 12.32 -18.29 -9.25
N HIS A 720 12.84 -17.13 -9.62
CA HIS A 720 13.91 -16.99 -10.59
C HIS A 720 15.30 -17.27 -9.98
N GLN A 721 15.38 -17.47 -8.67
CA GLN A 721 16.62 -17.78 -7.97
C GLN A 721 16.98 -19.25 -8.18
N LYS A 722 18.22 -19.51 -8.61
CA LYS A 722 18.74 -20.88 -8.79
C LYS A 722 18.92 -21.62 -7.46
N ALA A 723 18.97 -20.91 -6.34
CA ALA A 723 19.13 -21.45 -5.00
C ALA A 723 17.94 -21.08 -4.10
N LEU A 724 17.49 -22.06 -3.32
CA LEU A 724 16.52 -21.84 -2.26
C LEU A 724 17.21 -21.14 -1.08
N THR A 725 16.56 -20.16 -0.48
CA THR A 725 17.12 -19.34 0.61
C THR A 725 16.25 -19.41 1.85
N LYS A 726 16.83 -19.06 3.01
CA LYS A 726 16.10 -18.93 4.27
C LYS A 726 14.91 -17.98 4.14
N ASP A 727 15.09 -16.85 3.46
CA ASP A 727 14.04 -15.85 3.29
C ASP A 727 12.89 -16.37 2.40
N TYR A 728 13.23 -17.19 1.40
CA TYR A 728 12.22 -17.83 0.57
C TYR A 728 11.39 -18.86 1.35
N PHE A 729 12.02 -19.66 2.24
CA PHE A 729 11.31 -20.59 3.13
C PHE A 729 10.40 -19.83 4.12
N ARG A 730 10.88 -18.73 4.71
CA ARG A 730 10.05 -17.88 5.57
C ARG A 730 8.89 -17.26 4.83
N TRP A 731 9.13 -16.83 3.59
CA TRP A 731 8.08 -16.30 2.74
C TRP A 731 7.00 -17.34 2.46
N LEU A 732 7.37 -18.55 2.07
CA LEU A 732 6.45 -19.66 1.85
C LEU A 732 5.69 -20.03 3.11
N TYR A 733 6.36 -20.08 4.24
CA TYR A 733 5.75 -20.40 5.53
C TYR A 733 4.74 -19.33 5.98
N THR A 734 5.03 -18.07 5.71
CA THR A 734 4.15 -16.95 6.05
C THR A 734 2.93 -16.85 5.11
N ALA A 735 3.12 -17.17 3.84
CA ALA A 735 2.10 -17.09 2.80
C ALA A 735 1.12 -18.25 2.84
#